data_506af566d542cfc959e9794743560f9d
#
_entry.id   506af566d542cfc959e9794743560f9d
#
_cell.length_a   1.000
_cell.length_b   1.000
_cell.length_c   1.000
_cell.angle_alpha   90.00
_cell.angle_beta   90.00
_cell.angle_gamma   90.00
#
_symmetry.space_group_name_H-M   'P 1'
#
loop_
_entity.id
_entity.type
_entity.pdbx_description
1 polymer ?
#
loop_
_entity_poly.entity_id
_entity_poly.type
_entity_poly.pdbx_seq_one_letter_code
_entity_poly.pdbx_strand_id
1 'polypeptide(L)'
;MSDMIENLPAIALRGTTILPNMIVHFDVSREKSIKAIEKAMVQDQRIFLITQREPEVEEPVQEDLYRIGTIAEIKQLVKTKNNMIQVLVEGKERAELLHFEENSDYLDAEIALFKDEHAEEMDVNLKEAMMRGMKELFVRYCNENPKLSKDLANQILEQEEVQKVIDQIAVNLPMRYEDKQKILEAVTLEERYEVLGMILSNEIEIMQIRVDLNQKVKQRVDKNQRDYILREQLKVIREELGDQDTISEADQFREQVEKLKASKEVKERIKKEIDRFKNTAGSQAEAGVMRSYIETLLSLPWDKTSRDNKNLKKAKEILEEDHYGLEKVKERIMEFLAVRTLTKKGDSPILCLAGPPGTGKTSIARSVARALGKEYVRMSLGGVRDEAEIRGHRRTYIGAMPGRIANGLIQAGVKNPLMLLDEIDKVSSDYKGDTSSALLEVLDAEQNSKFRDHYVEIPLDLSEVLFIATANDLQTIPRPLLDRMEIIEINSYTENEKEHIAKEHLIPKQIRIHGLKEHQLTIDNEALKEMITGYTKEAGVRNLERKIGEICRKTARKILEEKQEKVEVTKENLEEFLGRAKFTYQKKNQSDEIGIVRGLAWTSVGGDTLQIEVNLMPGKGEFLLTGQLGDVMKESAQAGISYIRSVAEEYHIESEFFQEHDLHIHIPEGAVPKDGPSAGITMATAMLSAITKIPVKANVAMTGEITLRGRVLPIGGLKEKLLAAKSAGIEKVLIPMENQADVVEMDKEITEGLEIVPVSTMKEVLEHALVQQP
;
A
#
# COMPACT_ATOMS: atom_id res chain seq x y z
N MET A 1 49.30 8.00 12.78
CA MET A 1 48.15 7.81 13.67
C MET A 1 48.31 6.46 14.33
N SER A 2 48.76 6.39 15.57
CA SER A 2 48.73 5.15 16.33
C SER A 2 47.48 5.20 17.19
N ASP A 3 46.42 4.64 16.67
CA ASP A 3 45.21 4.42 17.45
C ASP A 3 45.65 3.50 18.62
N MET A 4 45.44 3.96 19.87
CA MET A 4 45.63 3.07 21.02
C MET A 4 44.49 2.06 20.96
N ILE A 5 44.83 0.85 20.55
CA ILE A 5 43.93 -0.29 20.57
C ILE A 5 44.05 -0.94 21.94
N GLU A 6 42.92 -1.13 22.59
CA GLU A 6 42.80 -1.79 23.90
C GLU A 6 41.69 -2.85 23.86
N ASN A 7 41.89 -3.92 24.67
CA ASN A 7 40.82 -4.90 24.89
C ASN A 7 40.17 -4.64 26.23
N LEU A 8 38.84 -4.46 26.24
CA LEU A 8 38.07 -4.25 27.46
C LEU A 8 36.80 -5.14 27.48
N PRO A 9 36.45 -5.63 28.68
CA PRO A 9 35.15 -6.27 28.87
C PRO A 9 34.04 -5.32 28.43
N ALA A 10 33.01 -5.81 27.69
CA ALA A 10 31.99 -5.00 27.13
C ALA A 10 30.58 -5.41 27.58
N ILE A 11 29.65 -4.43 27.59
CA ILE A 11 28.24 -4.66 27.84
C ILE A 11 27.44 -4.02 26.73
N ALA A 12 26.51 -4.78 26.12
CA ALA A 12 25.52 -4.30 25.22
C ALA A 12 24.29 -3.74 25.98
N LEU A 13 24.09 -2.42 25.90
CA LEU A 13 23.03 -1.68 26.62
C LEU A 13 21.73 -1.70 25.81
N ARG A 14 20.60 -1.88 26.48
CA ARG A 14 19.26 -1.85 25.90
C ARG A 14 18.58 -0.49 26.12
N GLY A 15 18.26 0.22 25.04
CA GLY A 15 17.49 1.45 25.10
C GLY A 15 18.13 2.57 25.95
N THR A 16 19.44 2.49 26.15
CA THR A 16 20.19 3.47 26.94
C THR A 16 21.55 3.70 26.30
N THR A 17 21.94 4.96 26.13
CA THR A 17 23.28 5.35 25.70
C THR A 17 23.94 6.16 26.81
N ILE A 18 25.16 5.83 27.15
CA ILE A 18 25.96 6.51 28.18
C ILE A 18 26.95 7.43 27.49
N LEU A 19 26.92 8.69 27.84
CA LEU A 19 27.85 9.71 27.34
C LEU A 19 29.05 9.86 28.29
N PRO A 20 30.20 10.35 27.83
CA PRO A 20 31.28 10.79 28.70
C PRO A 20 30.78 11.78 29.77
N ASN A 21 31.33 11.68 30.99
CA ASN A 21 30.91 12.46 32.16
C ASN A 21 29.48 12.17 32.69
N MET A 22 28.81 11.16 32.18
CA MET A 22 27.49 10.74 32.66
C MET A 22 27.66 9.69 33.77
N ILE A 23 27.01 9.93 34.92
CA ILE A 23 26.93 8.97 36.01
C ILE A 23 25.55 8.35 36.03
N VAL A 24 25.49 7.03 35.85
CA VAL A 24 24.22 6.32 35.71
C VAL A 24 24.28 4.96 36.36
N HIS A 25 23.16 4.53 36.94
CA HIS A 25 22.99 3.17 37.40
C HIS A 25 22.06 2.41 36.47
N PHE A 26 22.35 1.17 36.21
CA PHE A 26 21.50 0.26 35.45
C PHE A 26 21.60 -1.17 35.96
N ASP A 27 20.55 -1.95 35.64
CA ASP A 27 20.45 -3.33 36.05
C ASP A 27 20.97 -4.26 34.97
N VAL A 28 21.77 -5.23 35.36
CA VAL A 28 22.38 -6.24 34.49
C VAL A 28 21.86 -7.62 34.86
N SER A 29 21.28 -8.31 33.89
CA SER A 29 20.71 -9.66 34.07
C SER A 29 21.31 -10.74 33.14
N ARG A 30 21.92 -10.33 32.02
CA ARG A 30 22.52 -11.27 31.05
C ARG A 30 23.81 -11.91 31.62
N GLU A 31 23.95 -13.22 31.47
CA GLU A 31 25.09 -13.97 32.01
C GLU A 31 26.42 -13.45 31.47
N LYS A 32 26.54 -13.22 30.17
CA LYS A 32 27.75 -12.67 29.53
C LYS A 32 28.09 -11.27 30.05
N SER A 33 27.11 -10.43 30.31
CA SER A 33 27.32 -9.07 30.85
C SER A 33 27.73 -9.12 32.34
N ILE A 34 27.19 -10.06 33.11
CA ILE A 34 27.60 -10.30 34.50
C ILE A 34 29.07 -10.72 34.55
N LYS A 35 29.48 -11.66 33.70
CA LYS A 35 30.90 -12.11 33.62
C LYS A 35 31.84 -10.97 33.18
N ALA A 36 31.37 -10.09 32.25
CA ALA A 36 32.14 -8.93 31.82
C ALA A 36 32.39 -7.96 33.01
N ILE A 37 31.39 -7.72 33.85
CA ILE A 37 31.51 -6.88 35.03
C ILE A 37 32.49 -7.53 36.04
N GLU A 38 32.33 -8.80 36.34
CA GLU A 38 33.19 -9.51 37.25
C GLU A 38 34.64 -9.47 36.76
N LYS A 39 34.88 -9.58 35.47
CA LYS A 39 36.21 -9.45 34.87
C LYS A 39 36.77 -8.04 35.01
N ALA A 40 35.98 -7.03 34.69
CA ALA A 40 36.35 -5.61 34.84
C ALA A 40 36.73 -5.26 36.29
N MET A 41 35.99 -5.80 37.28
CA MET A 41 36.26 -5.55 38.71
C MET A 41 37.56 -6.18 39.20
N VAL A 42 38.06 -7.24 38.55
CA VAL A 42 39.35 -7.88 38.87
C VAL A 42 40.52 -7.14 38.22
N GLN A 43 40.27 -6.42 37.15
CA GLN A 43 41.28 -5.63 36.40
C GLN A 43 41.35 -4.18 36.93
N ASP A 44 41.03 -3.23 36.10
CA ASP A 44 41.16 -1.79 36.36
C ASP A 44 39.82 -1.05 36.56
N GLN A 45 38.72 -1.79 36.70
CA GLN A 45 37.32 -1.31 36.83
C GLN A 45 36.81 -0.59 35.60
N ARG A 46 37.52 -0.73 34.46
CA ARG A 46 37.11 -0.15 33.17
C ARG A 46 36.26 -1.14 32.39
N ILE A 47 35.21 -0.65 31.79
CA ILE A 47 34.28 -1.45 30.98
C ILE A 47 33.83 -0.67 29.77
N PHE A 48 33.69 -1.34 28.63
CA PHE A 48 33.20 -0.73 27.43
C PHE A 48 31.67 -0.89 27.32
N LEU A 49 30.96 0.19 27.20
CA LEU A 49 29.50 0.24 27.14
C LEU A 49 29.05 0.66 25.73
N ILE A 50 28.32 -0.23 25.07
CA ILE A 50 27.87 -0.03 23.70
C ILE A 50 26.37 -0.25 23.60
N THR A 51 25.67 0.61 22.85
CA THR A 51 24.21 0.59 22.73
C THR A 51 23.77 -0.37 21.63
N GLN A 52 22.69 -1.12 21.87
CA GLN A 52 22.02 -1.93 20.84
C GLN A 52 21.18 -1.03 19.93
N ARG A 53 21.16 -1.35 18.61
CA ARG A 53 20.30 -0.68 17.63
C ARG A 53 18.82 -1.00 17.90
N GLU A 54 18.53 -2.27 18.14
CA GLU A 54 17.20 -2.76 18.48
C GLU A 54 17.19 -3.31 19.91
N PRO A 55 16.48 -2.68 20.85
CA PRO A 55 16.46 -3.10 22.26
C PRO A 55 15.84 -4.49 22.49
N GLU A 56 15.07 -5.02 21.54
CA GLU A 56 14.33 -6.28 21.68
C GLU A 56 15.22 -7.53 21.45
N VAL A 57 16.39 -7.37 20.84
CA VAL A 57 17.31 -8.49 20.58
C VAL A 57 17.89 -9.00 21.88
N GLU A 58 17.68 -10.29 22.19
CA GLU A 58 18.13 -10.86 23.45
C GLU A 58 19.63 -11.14 23.46
N GLU A 59 20.20 -11.70 22.40
CA GLU A 59 21.63 -11.97 22.24
C GLU A 59 22.14 -11.17 21.02
N PRO A 60 22.59 -9.92 21.21
CA PRO A 60 23.08 -9.10 20.11
C PRO A 60 24.43 -9.61 19.59
N VAL A 61 24.53 -9.65 18.27
CA VAL A 61 25.80 -9.80 17.54
C VAL A 61 26.36 -8.41 17.19
N GLN A 62 27.58 -8.35 16.66
CA GLN A 62 28.25 -7.08 16.39
C GLN A 62 27.44 -6.17 15.45
N GLU A 63 26.69 -6.72 14.50
CA GLU A 63 25.85 -5.97 13.55
C GLU A 63 24.65 -5.30 14.23
N ASP A 64 24.18 -5.83 15.36
CA ASP A 64 23.07 -5.29 16.14
C ASP A 64 23.48 -4.13 17.05
N LEU A 65 24.77 -3.80 17.10
CA LEU A 65 25.33 -2.77 17.95
C LEU A 65 25.66 -1.51 17.15
N TYR A 66 25.68 -0.39 17.83
CA TYR A 66 26.27 0.83 17.29
C TYR A 66 27.80 0.68 17.24
N ARG A 67 28.44 1.49 16.43
CA ARG A 67 29.90 1.37 16.23
C ARG A 67 30.69 2.10 17.31
N ILE A 68 30.14 3.18 17.85
CA ILE A 68 30.77 4.01 18.86
C ILE A 68 30.07 3.80 20.19
N GLY A 69 30.87 3.52 21.21
CA GLY A 69 30.46 3.35 22.60
C GLY A 69 31.30 4.21 23.57
N THR A 70 31.11 3.97 24.86
CA THR A 70 31.75 4.73 25.92
C THR A 70 32.54 3.78 26.84
N ILE A 71 33.80 4.09 27.10
CA ILE A 71 34.54 3.50 28.17
C ILE A 71 34.08 4.11 29.48
N ALA A 72 33.65 3.28 30.39
CA ALA A 72 33.15 3.73 31.70
C ALA A 72 33.94 3.06 32.84
N GLU A 73 34.02 3.77 33.95
CA GLU A 73 34.59 3.26 35.21
C GLU A 73 33.45 2.81 36.15
N ILE A 74 33.55 1.61 36.66
CA ILE A 74 32.60 1.06 37.62
C ILE A 74 32.89 1.64 39.00
N LYS A 75 31.94 2.45 39.53
CA LYS A 75 32.08 3.09 40.85
C LYS A 75 31.47 2.26 41.98
N GLN A 76 30.39 1.56 41.71
CA GLN A 76 29.70 0.79 42.72
C GLN A 76 28.96 -0.39 42.09
N LEU A 77 28.95 -1.51 42.80
CA LEU A 77 28.26 -2.74 42.41
C LEU A 77 27.42 -3.25 43.56
N VAL A 78 26.14 -3.51 43.33
CA VAL A 78 25.19 -4.01 44.32
C VAL A 78 24.54 -5.29 43.77
N LYS A 79 24.78 -6.44 44.45
CA LYS A 79 24.10 -7.69 44.07
C LYS A 79 22.69 -7.74 44.70
N THR A 80 21.68 -7.91 43.90
CA THR A 80 20.27 -7.98 44.31
C THR A 80 19.82 -9.44 44.46
N LYS A 81 18.73 -9.68 45.22
CA LYS A 81 18.28 -11.04 45.59
C LYS A 81 17.87 -11.95 44.40
N ASN A 82 17.76 -11.45 43.19
CA ASN A 82 17.30 -12.20 42.00
C ASN A 82 18.38 -12.44 40.94
N ASN A 83 19.64 -12.59 41.37
CA ASN A 83 20.80 -12.75 40.47
C ASN A 83 21.01 -11.58 39.48
N MET A 84 20.35 -10.43 39.70
CA MET A 84 20.61 -9.18 38.96
C MET A 84 21.68 -8.37 39.69
N ILE A 85 22.55 -7.73 38.92
CA ILE A 85 23.58 -6.85 39.42
C ILE A 85 23.22 -5.40 39.02
N GLN A 86 23.08 -4.55 40.01
CA GLN A 86 22.97 -3.11 39.77
C GLN A 86 24.35 -2.49 39.79
N VAL A 87 24.70 -1.80 38.74
CA VAL A 87 26.03 -1.20 38.54
C VAL A 87 25.90 0.31 38.42
N LEU A 88 26.71 1.03 39.18
CA LEU A 88 26.87 2.49 38.99
C LEU A 88 28.17 2.69 38.20
N VAL A 89 28.05 3.34 37.07
CA VAL A 89 29.18 3.64 36.18
C VAL A 89 29.29 5.14 35.92
N GLU A 90 30.51 5.57 35.68
CA GLU A 90 30.83 6.90 35.18
C GLU A 90 31.47 6.77 33.79
N GLY A 91 30.81 7.33 32.74
CA GLY A 91 31.38 7.40 31.40
C GLY A 91 32.65 8.27 31.40
N LYS A 92 33.70 7.82 30.73
CA LYS A 92 34.98 8.52 30.67
C LYS A 92 35.28 9.01 29.26
N GLU A 93 35.47 8.09 28.32
CA GLU A 93 36.02 8.34 27.00
C GLU A 93 35.17 7.66 25.92
N ARG A 94 35.18 8.21 24.71
CA ARG A 94 34.57 7.59 23.53
C ARG A 94 35.56 6.57 22.94
N ALA A 95 35.03 5.45 22.48
CA ALA A 95 35.81 4.48 21.73
C ALA A 95 35.00 3.83 20.63
N GLU A 96 35.69 3.43 19.57
CA GLU A 96 35.12 2.68 18.48
C GLU A 96 35.31 1.20 18.70
N LEU A 97 34.23 0.43 18.50
CA LEU A 97 34.29 -1.04 18.49
C LEU A 97 34.87 -1.51 17.16
N LEU A 98 36.00 -2.20 17.23
CA LEU A 98 36.63 -2.85 16.08
C LEU A 98 36.04 -4.25 15.87
N HIS A 99 36.20 -5.13 16.83
CA HIS A 99 35.57 -6.44 16.83
C HIS A 99 35.51 -7.04 18.25
N PHE A 100 34.72 -8.14 18.40
CA PHE A 100 34.73 -8.92 19.61
C PHE A 100 35.65 -10.11 19.45
N GLU A 101 36.40 -10.47 20.52
CA GLU A 101 37.21 -11.68 20.51
C GLU A 101 36.33 -12.94 20.46
N GLU A 102 36.62 -13.83 19.51
CA GLU A 102 35.95 -15.12 19.40
C GLU A 102 36.37 -16.05 20.57
N ASN A 103 35.40 -16.81 21.12
CA ASN A 103 35.58 -17.79 22.22
C ASN A 103 35.77 -17.23 23.63
N SER A 104 35.38 -15.99 23.92
CA SER A 104 35.31 -15.47 25.26
C SER A 104 33.98 -15.83 25.96
N ASP A 105 34.06 -16.14 27.27
CA ASP A 105 32.87 -16.39 28.12
C ASP A 105 32.03 -15.12 28.36
N TYR A 106 32.53 -13.94 27.99
CA TYR A 106 31.89 -12.64 28.06
C TYR A 106 32.20 -11.86 26.78
N LEU A 107 31.56 -10.72 26.58
CA LEU A 107 31.86 -9.85 25.46
C LEU A 107 33.22 -9.16 25.73
N ASP A 108 34.25 -9.53 25.02
CA ASP A 108 35.57 -8.92 25.06
C ASP A 108 35.75 -8.09 23.78
N ALA A 109 35.80 -6.79 23.94
CA ALA A 109 35.81 -5.84 22.81
C ALA A 109 37.22 -5.32 22.59
N GLU A 110 37.72 -5.48 21.38
CA GLU A 110 38.84 -4.70 20.88
C GLU A 110 38.32 -3.34 20.42
N ILE A 111 38.83 -2.27 21.01
CA ILE A 111 38.37 -0.91 20.84
C ILE A 111 39.49 0.04 20.44
N ALA A 112 39.18 1.05 19.63
CA ALA A 112 40.06 2.14 19.28
C ALA A 112 39.63 3.43 20.01
N LEU A 113 40.59 4.02 20.75
CA LEU A 113 40.36 5.25 21.51
C LEU A 113 40.34 6.48 20.56
N PHE A 114 39.37 7.36 20.71
CA PHE A 114 39.37 8.64 20.03
C PHE A 114 40.18 9.66 20.80
N LYS A 115 41.20 10.25 20.14
CA LYS A 115 41.87 11.44 20.62
C LYS A 115 41.31 12.66 19.90
N ASP A 116 40.75 13.59 20.65
CA ASP A 116 40.21 14.85 20.11
C ASP A 116 41.38 15.85 19.86
N GLU A 117 42.30 15.46 18.97
CA GLU A 117 43.49 16.30 18.62
C GLU A 117 43.10 17.63 17.97
N HIS A 118 41.92 17.72 17.34
CA HIS A 118 41.46 18.95 16.68
C HIS A 118 40.84 19.98 17.62
N ALA A 119 40.42 19.59 18.81
CA ALA A 119 39.83 20.53 19.76
C ALA A 119 40.84 21.58 20.28
N GLU A 120 42.13 21.27 20.31
CA GLU A 120 43.18 22.19 20.75
C GLU A 120 43.58 23.19 19.65
N GLU A 121 43.50 22.78 18.36
CA GLU A 121 43.90 23.60 17.18
C GLU A 121 42.80 24.54 16.67
N MET A 122 41.58 24.44 17.19
CA MET A 122 40.42 25.22 16.72
C MET A 122 40.59 26.72 17.04
N ASP A 123 40.19 27.60 16.08
CA ASP A 123 40.22 29.06 16.22
C ASP A 123 39.41 29.51 17.47
N VAL A 124 40.04 30.39 18.23
CA VAL A 124 39.46 30.98 19.48
C VAL A 124 38.12 31.67 19.20
N ASN A 125 38.00 32.36 18.06
CA ASN A 125 36.74 33.03 17.70
C ASN A 125 35.64 32.03 17.39
N LEU A 126 35.95 30.89 16.76
CA LEU A 126 34.99 29.82 16.47
C LEU A 126 34.49 29.18 17.80
N LYS A 127 35.41 28.85 18.72
CA LYS A 127 35.05 28.31 20.05
C LYS A 127 34.12 29.29 20.80
N GLU A 128 34.40 30.57 20.75
CA GLU A 128 33.54 31.58 21.40
C GLU A 128 32.17 31.71 20.73
N ALA A 129 32.10 31.67 19.41
CA ALA A 129 30.84 31.69 18.66
C ALA A 129 29.97 30.47 19.00
N MET A 130 30.56 29.25 19.02
CA MET A 130 29.89 28.02 19.41
C MET A 130 29.41 28.08 20.88
N MET A 131 30.21 28.59 21.76
CA MET A 131 29.86 28.81 23.18
C MET A 131 28.62 29.68 23.31
N ARG A 132 28.62 30.84 22.66
CA ARG A 132 27.50 31.78 22.69
C ARG A 132 26.24 31.18 22.09
N GLY A 133 26.35 30.58 20.92
CA GLY A 133 25.26 29.96 20.22
C GLY A 133 24.61 28.82 21.03
N MET A 134 25.43 27.95 21.62
CA MET A 134 24.93 26.84 22.44
C MET A 134 24.26 27.34 23.74
N LYS A 135 24.86 28.32 24.43
CA LYS A 135 24.25 28.93 25.62
C LYS A 135 22.91 29.63 25.29
N GLU A 136 22.82 30.31 24.16
CA GLU A 136 21.58 30.97 23.73
C GLU A 136 20.47 29.94 23.44
N LEU A 137 20.78 28.87 22.70
CA LEU A 137 19.84 27.76 22.45
C LEU A 137 19.40 27.10 23.77
N PHE A 138 20.33 26.87 24.68
CA PHE A 138 20.02 26.26 25.96
C PHE A 138 19.15 27.15 26.83
N VAL A 139 19.37 28.46 26.85
CA VAL A 139 18.51 29.43 27.56
C VAL A 139 17.10 29.41 26.96
N ARG A 140 16.96 29.38 25.64
CA ARG A 140 15.65 29.25 25.00
C ARG A 140 14.96 27.94 25.39
N TYR A 141 15.67 26.83 25.42
CA TYR A 141 15.15 25.54 25.87
C TYR A 141 14.68 25.59 27.34
N CYS A 142 15.48 26.22 28.24
CA CYS A 142 15.13 26.36 29.65
C CYS A 142 13.85 27.22 29.85
N ASN A 143 13.67 28.27 29.05
CA ASN A 143 12.48 29.11 29.11
C ASN A 143 11.20 28.36 28.72
N GLU A 144 11.28 27.44 27.75
CA GLU A 144 10.14 26.64 27.33
C GLU A 144 9.93 25.39 28.21
N ASN A 145 10.93 24.99 29.02
CA ASN A 145 10.87 23.81 29.89
C ASN A 145 10.92 24.15 31.38
N PRO A 146 9.78 24.46 32.01
CA PRO A 146 9.73 24.85 33.45
C PRO A 146 10.08 23.72 34.41
N LYS A 147 10.30 22.49 33.95
CA LYS A 147 10.67 21.35 34.79
C LYS A 147 12.17 21.25 35.05
N LEU A 148 13.00 21.98 34.32
CA LEU A 148 14.44 21.98 34.52
C LEU A 148 14.78 22.80 35.74
N SER A 149 15.66 22.26 36.62
CA SER A 149 16.12 23.00 37.80
C SER A 149 16.90 24.24 37.38
N LYS A 150 16.53 25.39 37.95
CA LYS A 150 17.23 26.64 37.67
C LYS A 150 18.69 26.62 38.14
N ASP A 151 18.98 25.90 39.21
CA ASP A 151 20.35 25.75 39.73
C ASP A 151 21.23 24.99 38.74
N LEU A 152 20.70 23.90 38.16
CA LEU A 152 21.39 23.11 37.12
C LEU A 152 21.61 23.94 35.84
N ALA A 153 20.60 24.73 35.44
CA ALA A 153 20.74 25.60 34.28
C ALA A 153 21.81 26.67 34.47
N ASN A 154 21.85 27.31 35.63
CA ASN A 154 22.88 28.28 35.98
C ASN A 154 24.27 27.67 36.02
N GLN A 155 24.42 26.47 36.60
CA GLN A 155 25.69 25.79 36.70
C GLN A 155 26.27 25.44 35.31
N ILE A 156 25.41 25.09 34.34
CA ILE A 156 25.83 24.86 32.93
C ILE A 156 26.21 26.19 32.26
N LEU A 157 25.46 27.25 32.48
CA LEU A 157 25.71 28.57 31.87
C LEU A 157 26.99 29.25 32.40
N GLU A 158 27.44 28.93 33.62
CA GLU A 158 28.67 29.41 34.23
C GLU A 158 29.94 28.79 33.69
N GLN A 159 29.82 27.67 32.93
CA GLN A 159 30.99 27.00 32.33
C GLN A 159 31.67 27.92 31.31
N GLU A 160 33.01 27.92 31.34
CA GLU A 160 33.84 28.75 30.45
C GLU A 160 34.40 27.97 29.22
N GLU A 161 34.32 26.64 29.22
CA GLU A 161 34.78 25.80 28.15
C GLU A 161 33.61 25.26 27.32
N VAL A 162 33.63 25.48 25.99
CA VAL A 162 32.57 25.08 25.10
C VAL A 162 32.30 23.57 25.11
N GLN A 163 33.34 22.78 25.23
CA GLN A 163 33.23 21.33 25.31
C GLN A 163 32.45 20.89 26.56
N LYS A 164 32.77 21.51 27.73
CA LYS A 164 32.07 21.22 28.99
C LYS A 164 30.60 21.64 28.93
N VAL A 165 30.30 22.79 28.27
CA VAL A 165 28.92 23.24 28.08
C VAL A 165 28.14 22.21 27.26
N ILE A 166 28.66 21.79 26.11
CA ILE A 166 28.02 20.81 25.21
C ILE A 166 27.79 19.47 25.93
N ASP A 167 28.83 18.94 26.57
CA ASP A 167 28.75 17.65 27.27
C ASP A 167 27.78 17.69 28.45
N GLN A 168 27.78 18.77 29.26
CA GLN A 168 26.86 18.91 30.37
C GLN A 168 25.40 19.09 29.94
N ILE A 169 25.15 19.82 28.85
CA ILE A 169 23.82 19.90 28.27
C ILE A 169 23.37 18.48 27.82
N ALA A 170 24.20 17.78 27.07
CA ALA A 170 23.91 16.45 26.54
C ALA A 170 23.62 15.40 27.64
N VAL A 171 24.38 15.45 28.75
CA VAL A 171 24.21 14.53 29.88
C VAL A 171 22.91 14.82 30.64
N ASN A 172 22.57 16.09 30.89
CA ASN A 172 21.48 16.48 31.78
C ASN A 172 20.11 16.63 31.07
N LEU A 173 20.07 16.65 29.74
CA LEU A 173 18.81 16.73 29.01
C LEU A 173 18.10 15.35 28.93
N PRO A 174 16.77 15.33 29.13
CA PRO A 174 15.98 14.11 28.94
C PRO A 174 15.79 13.85 27.46
N MET A 175 16.75 13.15 26.84
CA MET A 175 16.74 12.78 25.43
C MET A 175 16.51 11.27 25.26
N ARG A 176 16.02 10.87 24.09
CA ARG A 176 15.95 9.47 23.70
C ARG A 176 17.36 8.90 23.55
N TYR A 177 17.51 7.58 23.73
CA TYR A 177 18.82 6.95 23.61
C TYR A 177 19.41 7.07 22.19
N GLU A 178 18.56 7.09 21.14
CA GLU A 178 19.00 7.28 19.76
C GLU A 178 19.61 8.68 19.54
N ASP A 179 19.07 9.71 20.19
CA ASP A 179 19.59 11.07 20.08
C ASP A 179 20.88 11.23 20.90
N LYS A 180 20.96 10.58 22.05
CA LYS A 180 22.23 10.49 22.82
C LYS A 180 23.29 9.73 22.03
N GLN A 181 22.89 8.71 21.26
CA GLN A 181 23.80 7.96 20.43
C GLN A 181 24.36 8.82 19.28
N LYS A 182 23.53 9.65 18.63
CA LYS A 182 24.01 10.60 17.62
C LYS A 182 25.06 11.57 18.19
N ILE A 183 24.85 12.06 19.42
CA ILE A 183 25.83 12.91 20.10
C ILE A 183 27.12 12.13 20.46
N LEU A 184 26.99 10.85 20.80
CA LEU A 184 28.14 9.99 21.07
C LEU A 184 28.96 9.74 19.81
N GLU A 185 28.29 9.54 18.68
CA GLU A 185 28.89 9.30 17.34
C GLU A 185 29.55 10.56 16.75
N ALA A 186 29.12 11.75 17.17
CA ALA A 186 29.77 13.00 16.84
C ALA A 186 31.11 13.10 17.59
N VAL A 187 32.19 12.73 16.89
CA VAL A 187 33.51 12.61 17.48
C VAL A 187 34.16 13.99 17.68
N THR A 188 34.02 14.88 16.70
CA THR A 188 34.60 16.24 16.78
C THR A 188 33.72 17.18 17.57
N LEU A 189 34.31 18.24 18.11
CA LEU A 189 33.57 19.28 18.86
C LEU A 189 32.53 20.00 17.98
N GLU A 190 32.87 20.22 16.71
CA GLU A 190 31.96 20.85 15.72
C GLU A 190 30.75 19.98 15.45
N GLU A 191 30.93 18.70 15.16
CA GLU A 191 29.84 17.77 14.96
C GLU A 191 28.92 17.67 16.18
N ARG A 192 29.50 17.63 17.39
CA ARG A 192 28.72 17.62 18.65
C ARG A 192 27.88 18.88 18.80
N TYR A 193 28.45 20.04 18.47
CA TYR A 193 27.74 21.32 18.50
C TYR A 193 26.56 21.31 17.52
N GLU A 194 26.75 20.84 16.29
CA GLU A 194 25.70 20.78 15.28
C GLU A 194 24.60 19.82 15.66
N VAL A 195 24.95 18.59 16.06
CA VAL A 195 23.97 17.55 16.43
C VAL A 195 23.15 17.99 17.65
N LEU A 196 23.82 18.49 18.71
CA LEU A 196 23.13 18.96 19.90
C LEU A 196 22.26 20.19 19.59
N GLY A 197 22.75 21.11 18.76
CA GLY A 197 22.00 22.29 18.31
C GLY A 197 20.73 21.93 17.55
N MET A 198 20.80 20.96 16.65
CA MET A 198 19.62 20.43 15.94
C MET A 198 18.61 19.79 16.91
N ILE A 199 19.08 18.97 17.86
CA ILE A 199 18.22 18.30 18.84
C ILE A 199 17.52 19.36 19.71
N LEU A 200 18.25 20.33 20.24
CA LEU A 200 17.69 21.42 21.06
C LEU A 200 16.67 22.25 20.27
N SER A 201 16.97 22.61 19.04
CA SER A 201 16.06 23.40 18.20
C SER A 201 14.76 22.66 17.94
N ASN A 202 14.83 21.37 17.64
CA ASN A 202 13.67 20.52 17.43
C ASN A 202 12.82 20.35 18.71
N GLU A 203 13.47 20.15 19.87
CA GLU A 203 12.77 20.06 21.15
C GLU A 203 12.07 21.38 21.52
N ILE A 204 12.69 22.53 21.26
CA ILE A 204 12.06 23.85 21.45
C ILE A 204 10.80 23.97 20.59
N GLU A 205 10.88 23.59 19.31
CA GLU A 205 9.74 23.66 18.41
C GLU A 205 8.58 22.76 18.87
N ILE A 206 8.90 21.52 19.28
CA ILE A 206 7.90 20.58 19.84
C ILE A 206 7.23 21.17 21.10
N MET A 207 8.01 21.80 21.99
CA MET A 207 7.47 22.42 23.19
C MET A 207 6.55 23.60 22.85
N GLN A 208 6.91 24.46 21.91
CA GLN A 208 6.10 25.57 21.45
C GLN A 208 4.76 25.09 20.85
N ILE A 209 4.80 24.07 19.98
CA ILE A 209 3.59 23.46 19.44
C ILE A 209 2.70 22.90 20.56
N ARG A 210 3.30 22.28 21.59
CA ARG A 210 2.57 21.74 22.75
C ARG A 210 1.91 22.84 23.60
N VAL A 211 2.57 23.97 23.79
CA VAL A 211 2.02 25.14 24.50
C VAL A 211 0.83 25.68 23.72
N ASP A 212 0.96 25.87 22.41
CA ASP A 212 -0.12 26.34 21.53
C ASP A 212 -1.32 25.40 21.52
N LEU A 213 -1.08 24.09 21.45
CA LEU A 213 -2.14 23.09 21.53
C LEU A 213 -2.86 23.13 22.88
N ASN A 214 -2.11 23.24 23.99
CA ASN A 214 -2.69 23.34 25.33
C ASN A 214 -3.51 24.61 25.50
N GLN A 215 -3.07 25.75 24.95
CA GLN A 215 -3.85 26.96 24.94
C GLN A 215 -5.16 26.81 24.14
N LYS A 216 -5.11 26.20 22.96
CA LYS A 216 -6.31 25.93 22.15
C LYS A 216 -7.26 24.98 22.85
N VAL A 217 -6.74 23.94 23.52
CA VAL A 217 -7.54 23.01 24.33
C VAL A 217 -8.18 23.74 25.51
N LYS A 218 -7.41 24.56 26.25
CA LYS A 218 -7.92 25.36 27.39
C LYS A 218 -9.02 26.32 26.95
N GLN A 219 -8.83 27.04 25.84
CA GLN A 219 -9.86 27.92 25.29
C GLN A 219 -11.14 27.18 24.90
N ARG A 220 -11.00 25.94 24.35
CA ARG A 220 -12.16 25.07 24.03
C ARG A 220 -12.85 24.56 25.30
N VAL A 221 -12.08 24.19 26.32
CA VAL A 221 -12.61 23.73 27.61
C VAL A 221 -13.34 24.87 28.31
N ASP A 222 -12.74 26.07 28.38
CA ASP A 222 -13.36 27.25 28.98
C ASP A 222 -14.65 27.64 28.23
N LYS A 223 -14.65 27.58 26.90
CA LYS A 223 -15.85 27.79 26.08
C LYS A 223 -16.93 26.75 26.36
N ASN A 224 -16.54 25.48 26.41
CA ASN A 224 -17.47 24.38 26.70
C ASN A 224 -18.03 24.47 28.14
N GLN A 225 -17.20 24.88 29.09
CA GLN A 225 -17.62 25.05 30.48
C GLN A 225 -18.59 26.22 30.63
N ARG A 226 -18.33 27.31 29.90
CA ARG A 226 -19.26 28.46 29.84
C ARG A 226 -20.57 28.11 29.14
N ASP A 227 -20.50 27.37 28.03
CA ASP A 227 -21.67 26.83 27.33
C ASP A 227 -22.43 25.82 28.20
N TYR A 228 -21.73 25.02 29.02
CA TYR A 228 -22.34 24.11 29.97
C TYR A 228 -23.09 24.88 31.07
N ILE A 229 -22.47 25.89 31.70
CA ILE A 229 -23.10 26.72 32.72
C ILE A 229 -24.31 27.46 32.16
N LEU A 230 -24.22 28.03 30.94
CA LEU A 230 -25.34 28.67 30.28
C LEU A 230 -26.48 27.68 29.96
N ARG A 231 -26.14 26.46 29.58
CA ARG A 231 -27.12 25.38 29.34
C ARG A 231 -27.76 24.89 30.62
N GLU A 232 -26.99 24.83 31.73
CA GLU A 232 -27.51 24.45 33.04
C GLU A 232 -28.42 25.54 33.60
N GLN A 233 -28.05 26.82 33.42
CA GLN A 233 -28.95 27.95 33.75
C GLN A 233 -30.22 27.94 32.89
N LEU A 234 -30.09 27.68 31.58
CA LEU A 234 -31.23 27.46 30.67
C LEU A 234 -32.10 26.27 31.11
N LYS A 235 -31.47 25.20 31.63
CA LYS A 235 -32.18 24.00 32.12
C LYS A 235 -32.99 24.34 33.38
N VAL A 236 -32.38 25.03 34.36
CA VAL A 236 -33.09 25.46 35.56
C VAL A 236 -34.21 26.43 35.20
N ILE A 237 -34.01 27.36 34.29
CA ILE A 237 -35.03 28.30 33.80
C ILE A 237 -36.15 27.50 33.08
N ARG A 238 -35.81 26.46 32.28
CA ARG A 238 -36.75 25.62 31.60
C ARG A 238 -37.51 24.69 32.56
N GLU A 239 -36.82 24.18 33.60
CA GLU A 239 -37.46 23.38 34.67
C GLU A 239 -38.48 24.24 35.46
N GLU A 240 -38.15 25.50 35.76
CA GLU A 240 -39.09 26.47 36.38
C GLU A 240 -40.23 26.88 35.41
N LEU A 241 -39.99 26.90 34.11
CA LEU A 241 -41.01 27.19 33.09
C LEU A 241 -41.82 25.95 32.70
N GLY A 242 -41.50 24.75 33.23
CA GLY A 242 -42.24 23.52 32.96
C GLY A 242 -42.02 22.95 31.57
N ASP A 243 -40.82 23.11 30.98
CA ASP A 243 -40.53 22.73 29.60
C ASP A 243 -40.40 21.21 29.42
N GLN A 244 -41.31 20.67 28.68
CA GLN A 244 -41.55 19.24 28.39
C GLN A 244 -40.68 18.68 27.25
N ASP A 245 -39.48 19.21 26.97
CA ASP A 245 -38.74 18.88 25.71
C ASP A 245 -38.41 17.38 25.57
N THR A 246 -37.94 16.73 26.62
CA THR A 246 -37.62 15.28 26.58
C THR A 246 -38.86 14.38 26.50
N ILE A 247 -39.92 14.81 27.09
CA ILE A 247 -41.21 14.12 27.01
C ILE A 247 -41.80 14.30 25.60
N SER A 248 -41.71 15.52 25.08
CA SER A 248 -42.12 15.88 23.71
C SER A 248 -41.33 15.10 22.66
N GLU A 249 -39.99 14.98 22.81
CA GLU A 249 -39.15 14.18 21.89
C GLU A 249 -39.47 12.68 21.98
N ALA A 250 -39.63 12.11 23.17
CA ALA A 250 -40.01 10.71 23.33
C ALA A 250 -41.36 10.43 22.67
N ASP A 251 -42.32 11.34 22.80
CA ASP A 251 -43.62 11.20 22.16
C ASP A 251 -43.55 11.38 20.64
N GLN A 252 -42.69 12.27 20.14
CA GLN A 252 -42.39 12.38 18.70
C GLN A 252 -41.73 11.11 18.14
N PHE A 253 -40.79 10.50 18.86
CA PHE A 253 -40.19 9.24 18.46
C PHE A 253 -41.25 8.10 18.45
N ARG A 254 -42.14 8.06 19.42
CA ARG A 254 -43.23 7.09 19.43
C ARG A 254 -44.17 7.23 18.21
N GLU A 255 -44.50 8.47 17.83
CA GLU A 255 -45.29 8.73 16.62
C GLU A 255 -44.58 8.24 15.37
N GLN A 256 -43.26 8.49 15.27
CA GLN A 256 -42.43 8.00 14.17
C GLN A 256 -42.37 6.47 14.11
N VAL A 257 -42.27 5.77 15.26
CA VAL A 257 -42.33 4.30 15.33
C VAL A 257 -43.65 3.77 14.79
N GLU A 258 -44.80 4.41 15.09
CA GLU A 258 -46.08 3.96 14.56
C GLU A 258 -46.14 4.05 13.03
N LYS A 259 -45.55 5.13 12.43
CA LYS A 259 -45.47 5.32 11.00
C LYS A 259 -44.38 4.46 10.32
N LEU A 260 -43.46 3.89 11.11
CA LEU A 260 -42.36 3.09 10.59
C LEU A 260 -42.88 1.78 9.98
N LYS A 261 -42.40 1.46 8.79
CA LYS A 261 -42.65 0.13 8.18
C LYS A 261 -41.67 -0.87 8.76
N ALA A 262 -42.07 -1.57 9.79
CA ALA A 262 -41.26 -2.59 10.48
C ALA A 262 -42.14 -3.63 11.13
N SER A 263 -41.57 -4.79 11.43
CA SER A 263 -42.23 -5.88 12.15
C SER A 263 -42.67 -5.43 13.56
N LYS A 264 -43.65 -6.11 14.14
CA LYS A 264 -44.12 -5.82 15.51
C LYS A 264 -42.96 -5.93 16.52
N GLU A 265 -42.12 -6.93 16.37
CA GLU A 265 -40.98 -7.18 17.25
C GLU A 265 -39.99 -6.02 17.26
N VAL A 266 -39.63 -5.52 16.07
CA VAL A 266 -38.74 -4.36 15.92
C VAL A 266 -39.37 -3.12 16.56
N LYS A 267 -40.64 -2.84 16.28
CA LYS A 267 -41.36 -1.70 16.88
C LYS A 267 -41.38 -1.75 18.40
N GLU A 268 -41.67 -2.92 18.98
CA GLU A 268 -41.66 -3.10 20.42
C GLU A 268 -40.27 -2.87 21.03
N ARG A 269 -39.23 -3.31 20.35
CA ARG A 269 -37.86 -3.09 20.80
C ARG A 269 -37.47 -1.61 20.77
N ILE A 270 -37.82 -0.91 19.71
CA ILE A 270 -37.60 0.54 19.63
C ILE A 270 -38.40 1.27 20.71
N LYS A 271 -39.65 0.91 20.94
CA LYS A 271 -40.46 1.50 22.01
C LYS A 271 -39.85 1.31 23.41
N LYS A 272 -39.25 0.16 23.70
CA LYS A 272 -38.52 -0.08 24.96
C LYS A 272 -37.30 0.85 25.09
N GLU A 273 -36.57 1.12 24.02
CA GLU A 273 -35.45 2.05 24.08
C GLU A 273 -35.92 3.52 24.23
N ILE A 274 -37.06 3.89 23.63
CA ILE A 274 -37.70 5.21 23.85
C ILE A 274 -38.16 5.35 25.32
N ASP A 275 -38.70 4.28 25.93
CA ASP A 275 -39.08 4.31 27.33
C ASP A 275 -37.85 4.48 28.25
N ARG A 276 -36.72 3.84 27.92
CA ARG A 276 -35.45 4.07 28.60
C ARG A 276 -34.97 5.51 28.45
N PHE A 277 -35.02 6.05 27.24
CA PHE A 277 -34.67 7.44 26.98
C PHE A 277 -35.47 8.43 27.81
N LYS A 278 -36.81 8.20 27.92
CA LYS A 278 -37.68 9.01 28.75
C LYS A 278 -37.31 8.98 30.23
N ASN A 279 -36.78 7.85 30.71
CA ASN A 279 -36.41 7.66 32.12
C ASN A 279 -34.97 8.15 32.43
N THR A 280 -34.15 8.40 31.41
CA THR A 280 -32.74 8.82 31.56
C THR A 280 -32.56 10.37 31.60
N ALA A 281 -33.63 11.10 31.81
CA ALA A 281 -33.68 12.58 31.78
C ALA A 281 -32.67 13.33 32.71
N GLY A 282 -31.90 12.60 33.53
CA GLY A 282 -30.92 13.19 34.46
C GLY A 282 -29.45 13.32 33.92
N SER A 283 -29.08 12.64 32.81
CA SER A 283 -27.71 12.62 32.25
C SER A 283 -27.71 13.06 30.80
N GLN A 284 -27.35 14.30 30.52
CA GLN A 284 -27.32 14.83 29.13
C GLN A 284 -26.44 14.04 28.16
N ALA A 285 -25.31 13.51 28.65
CA ALA A 285 -24.39 12.73 27.81
C ALA A 285 -25.02 11.38 27.40
N GLU A 286 -25.67 10.69 28.34
CA GLU A 286 -26.34 9.41 28.11
C GLU A 286 -27.60 9.58 27.27
N ALA A 287 -28.38 10.63 27.52
CA ALA A 287 -29.52 10.99 26.69
C ALA A 287 -29.14 11.27 25.24
N GLY A 288 -27.98 11.95 25.00
CA GLY A 288 -27.44 12.18 23.66
C GLY A 288 -27.10 10.88 22.90
N VAL A 289 -26.46 9.94 23.58
CA VAL A 289 -26.15 8.62 22.99
C VAL A 289 -27.42 7.83 22.67
N MET A 290 -28.40 7.84 23.60
CA MET A 290 -29.68 7.16 23.38
C MET A 290 -30.50 7.79 22.26
N ARG A 291 -30.48 9.13 22.14
CA ARG A 291 -31.12 9.87 21.04
C ARG A 291 -30.55 9.39 19.70
N SER A 292 -29.22 9.47 19.54
CA SER A 292 -28.55 9.05 18.30
C SER A 292 -28.84 7.59 17.96
N TYR A 293 -28.94 6.73 18.97
CA TYR A 293 -29.30 5.34 18.77
C TYR A 293 -30.74 5.18 18.26
N ILE A 294 -31.71 5.84 18.90
CA ILE A 294 -33.13 5.80 18.46
C ILE A 294 -33.26 6.39 17.05
N GLU A 295 -32.62 7.52 16.75
CA GLU A 295 -32.59 8.11 15.41
C GLU A 295 -32.03 7.14 14.38
N THR A 296 -30.98 6.42 14.70
CA THR A 296 -30.41 5.38 13.84
C THR A 296 -31.41 4.25 13.59
N LEU A 297 -32.09 3.75 14.64
CA LEU A 297 -33.11 2.71 14.50
C LEU A 297 -34.30 3.16 13.66
N LEU A 298 -34.72 4.41 13.78
CA LEU A 298 -35.81 4.99 13.00
C LEU A 298 -35.43 5.25 11.53
N SER A 299 -34.14 5.51 11.26
CA SER A 299 -33.64 5.75 9.91
C SER A 299 -33.43 4.45 9.10
N LEU A 300 -33.34 3.30 9.77
CA LEU A 300 -33.19 2.01 9.10
C LEU A 300 -34.47 1.61 8.33
N PRO A 301 -34.33 1.17 7.08
CA PRO A 301 -35.47 0.77 6.24
C PRO A 301 -35.89 -0.69 6.50
N TRP A 302 -36.44 -0.99 7.66
CA TRP A 302 -36.78 -2.36 8.09
C TRP A 302 -37.57 -3.19 7.09
N ASP A 303 -38.72 -2.66 6.61
CA ASP A 303 -39.58 -3.32 5.64
C ASP A 303 -39.94 -2.43 4.43
N LYS A 304 -39.16 -1.37 4.20
CA LYS A 304 -39.35 -0.49 3.06
C LYS A 304 -38.54 -1.00 1.87
N THR A 305 -39.23 -1.44 0.82
CA THR A 305 -38.61 -1.95 -0.41
C THR A 305 -38.81 -1.03 -1.61
N SER A 306 -37.87 -1.00 -2.53
CA SER A 306 -38.03 -0.51 -3.89
C SER A 306 -38.69 -1.58 -4.78
N ARG A 307 -39.36 -1.17 -5.84
CA ARG A 307 -39.90 -2.10 -6.83
C ARG A 307 -38.82 -2.43 -7.87
N ASP A 308 -38.46 -3.69 -7.96
CA ASP A 308 -37.49 -4.15 -8.96
C ASP A 308 -38.12 -4.13 -10.36
N ASN A 309 -37.37 -3.63 -11.33
CA ASN A 309 -37.73 -3.72 -12.75
C ASN A 309 -37.43 -5.14 -13.23
N LYS A 310 -38.43 -5.85 -13.72
CA LYS A 310 -38.30 -7.24 -14.21
C LYS A 310 -38.16 -7.32 -15.73
N ASN A 311 -38.09 -6.20 -16.41
CA ASN A 311 -37.99 -6.18 -17.88
C ASN A 311 -36.54 -6.37 -18.34
N LEU A 312 -36.19 -7.61 -18.68
CA LEU A 312 -34.85 -7.96 -19.16
C LEU A 312 -34.47 -7.24 -20.46
N LYS A 313 -35.43 -6.93 -21.34
CA LYS A 313 -35.11 -6.16 -22.58
C LYS A 313 -34.62 -4.78 -22.24
N LYS A 314 -35.34 -4.07 -21.34
CA LYS A 314 -34.92 -2.75 -20.87
C LYS A 314 -33.61 -2.79 -20.11
N ALA A 315 -33.34 -3.86 -19.37
CA ALA A 315 -32.05 -4.06 -18.68
C ALA A 315 -30.91 -4.18 -19.68
N LYS A 316 -31.10 -4.95 -20.76
CA LYS A 316 -30.14 -5.06 -21.85
C LYS A 316 -29.88 -3.70 -22.53
N GLU A 317 -30.94 -2.98 -22.89
CA GLU A 317 -30.81 -1.64 -23.49
C GLU A 317 -29.99 -0.68 -22.62
N ILE A 318 -30.20 -0.69 -21.30
CA ILE A 318 -29.45 0.16 -20.37
C ILE A 318 -27.98 -0.25 -20.30
N LEU A 319 -27.67 -1.55 -20.29
CA LEU A 319 -26.30 -2.02 -20.28
C LEU A 319 -25.58 -1.70 -21.60
N GLU A 320 -26.28 -1.79 -22.74
CA GLU A 320 -25.73 -1.39 -24.03
C GLU A 320 -25.51 0.12 -24.15
N GLU A 321 -26.42 0.94 -23.60
CA GLU A 321 -26.30 2.40 -23.58
C GLU A 321 -25.12 2.86 -22.72
N ASP A 322 -24.88 2.21 -21.58
CA ASP A 322 -23.87 2.63 -20.60
C ASP A 322 -22.46 2.09 -20.89
N HIS A 323 -22.35 0.98 -21.62
CA HIS A 323 -21.09 0.26 -21.82
C HIS A 323 -20.93 -0.22 -23.26
N TYR A 324 -19.86 0.20 -23.90
CA TYR A 324 -19.46 -0.33 -25.19
C TYR A 324 -18.70 -1.66 -25.01
N GLY A 325 -18.93 -2.63 -25.87
CA GLY A 325 -18.32 -3.95 -25.80
C GLY A 325 -18.75 -4.76 -24.58
N LEU A 326 -17.84 -5.56 -24.02
CA LEU A 326 -18.07 -6.40 -22.83
C LEU A 326 -19.23 -7.40 -23.00
N GLU A 327 -19.41 -7.95 -24.20
CA GLU A 327 -20.55 -8.82 -24.54
C GLU A 327 -20.72 -10.00 -23.59
N LYS A 328 -19.62 -10.76 -23.33
CA LYS A 328 -19.61 -11.89 -22.38
C LYS A 328 -20.03 -11.45 -20.96
N VAL A 329 -19.59 -10.29 -20.52
CA VAL A 329 -19.92 -9.74 -19.19
C VAL A 329 -21.40 -9.37 -19.11
N LYS A 330 -21.91 -8.69 -20.14
CA LYS A 330 -23.33 -8.31 -20.24
C LYS A 330 -24.22 -9.55 -20.30
N GLU A 331 -23.85 -10.57 -21.08
CA GLU A 331 -24.57 -11.84 -21.18
C GLU A 331 -24.67 -12.53 -19.81
N ARG A 332 -23.55 -12.68 -19.10
CA ARG A 332 -23.53 -13.26 -17.74
C ARG A 332 -24.39 -12.47 -16.76
N ILE A 333 -24.33 -11.15 -16.83
CA ILE A 333 -25.20 -10.30 -16.00
C ILE A 333 -26.68 -10.53 -16.37
N MET A 334 -27.00 -10.66 -17.64
CA MET A 334 -28.37 -10.92 -18.09
C MET A 334 -28.87 -12.31 -17.67
N GLU A 335 -28.04 -13.35 -17.72
CA GLU A 335 -28.36 -14.67 -17.18
C GLU A 335 -28.65 -14.60 -15.69
N PHE A 336 -27.78 -13.93 -14.91
CA PHE A 336 -27.97 -13.70 -13.48
C PHE A 336 -29.28 -12.98 -13.19
N LEU A 337 -29.60 -11.92 -13.92
CA LEU A 337 -30.84 -11.17 -13.77
C LEU A 337 -32.07 -12.02 -14.13
N ALA A 338 -31.96 -12.90 -15.12
CA ALA A 338 -33.02 -13.82 -15.50
C ALA A 338 -33.29 -14.83 -14.38
N VAL A 339 -32.28 -15.48 -13.83
CA VAL A 339 -32.40 -16.40 -12.70
C VAL A 339 -33.04 -15.69 -11.51
N ARG A 340 -32.56 -14.50 -11.15
CA ARG A 340 -33.10 -13.70 -10.05
C ARG A 340 -34.57 -13.29 -10.26
N THR A 341 -35.00 -13.13 -11.50
CA THR A 341 -36.39 -12.83 -11.82
C THR A 341 -37.31 -14.04 -11.64
N LEU A 342 -36.79 -15.24 -11.88
CA LEU A 342 -37.49 -16.51 -11.74
C LEU A 342 -37.51 -17.00 -10.27
N THR A 343 -36.38 -16.87 -9.58
CA THR A 343 -36.23 -17.26 -8.17
C THR A 343 -36.71 -16.13 -7.28
N LYS A 344 -37.84 -16.31 -6.61
CA LYS A 344 -38.41 -15.30 -5.69
C LYS A 344 -37.63 -15.09 -4.39
N LYS A 345 -36.55 -15.81 -4.15
CA LYS A 345 -35.69 -15.76 -2.95
C LYS A 345 -34.23 -15.53 -3.32
N GLY A 346 -33.52 -14.84 -2.45
CA GLY A 346 -32.17 -14.35 -2.66
C GLY A 346 -31.01 -15.37 -2.59
N ASP A 347 -31.26 -16.63 -2.99
CA ASP A 347 -30.21 -17.67 -3.02
C ASP A 347 -29.29 -17.58 -4.26
N SER A 348 -29.22 -16.40 -4.91
CA SER A 348 -28.33 -16.19 -6.04
C SER A 348 -26.91 -15.96 -5.56
N PRO A 349 -25.90 -16.56 -6.21
CA PRO A 349 -24.50 -16.30 -5.91
C PRO A 349 -24.19 -14.80 -6.05
N ILE A 350 -23.16 -14.36 -5.36
CA ILE A 350 -22.72 -12.96 -5.41
C ILE A 350 -21.87 -12.77 -6.64
N LEU A 351 -22.18 -11.78 -7.46
CA LEU A 351 -21.34 -11.46 -8.61
C LEU A 351 -20.07 -10.75 -8.17
N CYS A 352 -18.91 -11.28 -8.59
CA CYS A 352 -17.61 -10.64 -8.42
C CYS A 352 -17.05 -10.24 -9.78
N LEU A 353 -16.96 -8.94 -10.02
CA LEU A 353 -16.36 -8.37 -11.23
C LEU A 353 -14.84 -8.25 -11.01
N ALA A 354 -14.07 -9.16 -11.61
CA ALA A 354 -12.63 -9.23 -11.45
C ALA A 354 -11.90 -8.74 -12.71
N GLY A 355 -10.83 -7.98 -12.56
CA GLY A 355 -10.01 -7.53 -13.69
C GLY A 355 -9.21 -6.26 -13.42
N PRO A 356 -8.44 -5.78 -14.40
CA PRO A 356 -7.56 -4.64 -14.24
C PRO A 356 -8.29 -3.36 -13.80
N PRO A 357 -7.59 -2.41 -13.18
CA PRO A 357 -8.19 -1.12 -12.81
C PRO A 357 -8.58 -0.30 -14.04
N GLY A 358 -9.71 0.42 -13.94
CA GLY A 358 -10.19 1.29 -15.02
C GLY A 358 -11.00 0.61 -16.12
N THR A 359 -11.31 -0.67 -16.00
CA THR A 359 -12.15 -1.44 -16.95
C THR A 359 -13.65 -1.34 -16.69
N GLY A 360 -14.10 -0.38 -15.89
CA GLY A 360 -15.52 -0.08 -15.75
C GLY A 360 -16.27 -0.93 -14.71
N LYS A 361 -15.62 -1.76 -13.89
CA LYS A 361 -16.26 -2.64 -12.87
C LYS A 361 -17.31 -1.89 -12.02
N THR A 362 -16.93 -0.77 -11.44
CA THR A 362 -17.80 0.04 -10.58
C THR A 362 -18.95 0.68 -11.38
N SER A 363 -18.73 1.05 -12.65
CA SER A 363 -19.79 1.61 -13.51
C SER A 363 -20.79 0.55 -13.96
N ILE A 364 -20.34 -0.67 -14.25
CA ILE A 364 -21.22 -1.82 -14.56
C ILE A 364 -22.18 -2.09 -13.40
N ALA A 365 -21.68 -2.15 -12.15
CA ALA A 365 -22.53 -2.36 -10.99
C ALA A 365 -23.60 -1.25 -10.84
N ARG A 366 -23.25 -0.01 -11.14
CA ARG A 366 -24.21 1.12 -11.17
C ARG A 366 -25.26 0.95 -12.27
N SER A 367 -24.85 0.51 -13.44
CA SER A 367 -25.78 0.27 -14.57
C SER A 367 -26.71 -0.89 -14.27
N VAL A 368 -26.25 -1.95 -13.59
CA VAL A 368 -27.11 -3.02 -13.09
C VAL A 368 -28.14 -2.48 -12.10
N ALA A 369 -27.75 -1.60 -11.18
CA ALA A 369 -28.71 -0.96 -10.27
C ALA A 369 -29.76 -0.13 -11.02
N ARG A 370 -29.33 0.65 -12.01
CA ARG A 370 -30.23 1.43 -12.89
C ARG A 370 -31.18 0.53 -13.67
N ALA A 371 -30.68 -0.57 -14.21
CA ALA A 371 -31.46 -1.54 -14.98
C ALA A 371 -32.54 -2.22 -14.13
N LEU A 372 -32.22 -2.53 -12.91
CA LEU A 372 -33.17 -3.12 -11.95
C LEU A 372 -34.07 -2.09 -11.26
N GLY A 373 -33.79 -0.80 -11.36
CA GLY A 373 -34.49 0.24 -10.60
C GLY A 373 -34.20 0.18 -9.09
N LYS A 374 -33.01 -0.33 -8.71
CA LYS A 374 -32.59 -0.43 -7.31
C LYS A 374 -31.83 0.82 -6.87
N GLU A 375 -32.02 1.16 -5.60
CA GLU A 375 -31.12 2.14 -4.96
C GLU A 375 -29.70 1.57 -4.90
N TYR A 376 -28.72 2.41 -5.19
CA TYR A 376 -27.32 2.03 -5.31
C TYR A 376 -26.48 2.61 -4.18
N VAL A 377 -25.77 1.75 -3.48
CA VAL A 377 -24.80 2.15 -2.46
C VAL A 377 -23.44 1.54 -2.77
N ARG A 378 -22.39 2.36 -2.73
CA ARG A 378 -21.01 1.91 -2.89
C ARG A 378 -20.31 1.89 -1.54
N MET A 379 -19.72 0.76 -1.21
CA MET A 379 -18.89 0.56 -0.03
C MET A 379 -17.48 0.19 -0.47
N SER A 380 -16.50 1.06 -0.23
CA SER A 380 -15.09 0.71 -0.46
C SER A 380 -14.58 -0.11 0.70
N LEU A 381 -14.03 -1.29 0.42
CA LEU A 381 -13.40 -2.17 1.39
C LEU A 381 -11.87 -1.96 1.44
N GLY A 382 -11.34 -1.16 0.54
CA GLY A 382 -9.91 -0.79 0.53
C GLY A 382 -9.52 -0.01 1.79
N GLY A 383 -8.63 -0.59 2.61
CA GLY A 383 -8.16 0.00 3.85
C GLY A 383 -8.99 -0.34 5.09
N VAL A 384 -10.03 -1.15 4.98
CA VAL A 384 -10.76 -1.70 6.13
C VAL A 384 -9.90 -2.75 6.81
N ARG A 385 -9.63 -2.54 8.11
CA ARG A 385 -8.76 -3.41 8.92
C ARG A 385 -9.44 -3.99 10.16
N ASP A 386 -10.57 -3.41 10.55
CA ASP A 386 -11.28 -3.78 11.76
C ASP A 386 -12.67 -4.34 11.40
N GLU A 387 -13.02 -5.50 11.99
CA GLU A 387 -14.35 -6.10 11.89
C GLU A 387 -15.45 -5.10 12.29
N ALA A 388 -15.15 -4.23 13.26
CA ALA A 388 -16.08 -3.21 13.73
C ALA A 388 -16.48 -2.20 12.66
N GLU A 389 -15.66 -2.00 11.60
CA GLU A 389 -16.07 -1.16 10.47
C GLU A 389 -17.25 -1.79 9.70
N ILE A 390 -17.32 -3.12 9.61
CA ILE A 390 -18.40 -3.83 8.92
C ILE A 390 -19.62 -4.01 9.83
N ARG A 391 -19.39 -4.47 11.07
CA ARG A 391 -20.43 -4.83 12.05
C ARG A 391 -20.78 -3.74 13.04
N GLY A 392 -20.10 -2.58 13.01
CA GLY A 392 -20.31 -1.52 13.98
C GLY A 392 -19.63 -1.75 15.33
N HIS A 393 -19.55 -0.70 16.12
CA HIS A 393 -19.00 -0.74 17.47
C HIS A 393 -20.11 -0.95 18.50
N ARG A 394 -19.81 -1.67 19.57
CA ARG A 394 -20.76 -1.80 20.67
C ARG A 394 -21.13 -0.43 21.23
N ARG A 395 -22.43 -0.16 21.40
CA ARG A 395 -22.96 1.16 21.83
C ARG A 395 -22.46 1.66 23.18
N THR A 396 -21.80 0.80 23.97
CA THR A 396 -21.20 1.15 25.26
C THR A 396 -19.94 2.00 25.14
N TYR A 397 -19.35 2.08 23.95
CA TYR A 397 -18.14 2.89 23.71
C TYR A 397 -18.50 4.33 23.31
N ILE A 398 -17.74 5.29 23.79
CA ILE A 398 -17.89 6.71 23.37
C ILE A 398 -17.50 6.81 21.90
N GLY A 399 -18.40 7.37 21.08
CA GLY A 399 -18.21 7.48 19.63
C GLY A 399 -18.61 6.22 18.86
N ALA A 400 -19.31 5.26 19.50
CA ALA A 400 -19.84 4.10 18.78
C ALA A 400 -20.77 4.52 17.64
N MET A 401 -20.64 3.82 16.52
CA MET A 401 -21.45 4.05 15.31
C MET A 401 -21.82 2.70 14.67
N PRO A 402 -22.93 2.66 13.90
CA PRO A 402 -23.29 1.48 13.13
C PRO A 402 -22.22 1.15 12.08
N GLY A 403 -22.14 -0.13 11.75
CA GLY A 403 -21.24 -0.61 10.71
C GLY A 403 -21.59 -0.11 9.30
N ARG A 404 -20.68 -0.31 8.39
CA ARG A 404 -20.85 0.13 7.00
C ARG A 404 -22.05 -0.50 6.31
N ILE A 405 -22.42 -1.75 6.66
CA ILE A 405 -23.61 -2.43 6.10
C ILE A 405 -24.89 -1.73 6.57
N ALA A 406 -25.02 -1.49 7.87
CA ALA A 406 -26.19 -0.79 8.41
C ALA A 406 -26.28 0.65 7.89
N ASN A 407 -25.15 1.36 7.84
CA ASN A 407 -25.10 2.70 7.23
C ASN A 407 -25.46 2.69 5.75
N GLY A 408 -25.04 1.67 5.01
CA GLY A 408 -25.44 1.48 3.61
C GLY A 408 -26.94 1.32 3.43
N LEU A 409 -27.61 0.58 4.32
CA LEU A 409 -29.09 0.48 4.31
C LEU A 409 -29.76 1.83 4.61
N ILE A 410 -29.23 2.57 5.59
CA ILE A 410 -29.74 3.92 5.92
C ILE A 410 -29.61 4.84 4.72
N GLN A 411 -28.45 4.85 4.07
CA GLN A 411 -28.17 5.68 2.89
C GLN A 411 -29.11 5.31 1.72
N ALA A 412 -29.34 4.02 1.51
CA ALA A 412 -30.26 3.54 0.47
C ALA A 412 -31.72 3.91 0.76
N GLY A 413 -32.10 3.97 2.04
CA GLY A 413 -33.47 4.19 2.48
C GLY A 413 -34.45 3.09 2.08
N VAL A 414 -33.96 1.93 1.63
CA VAL A 414 -34.70 0.71 1.28
C VAL A 414 -33.95 -0.53 1.76
N LYS A 415 -34.66 -1.62 2.06
CA LYS A 415 -34.03 -2.86 2.56
C LYS A 415 -33.45 -3.74 1.43
N ASN A 416 -33.80 -3.48 0.18
CA ASN A 416 -33.39 -4.26 -0.99
C ASN A 416 -32.51 -3.48 -1.99
N PRO A 417 -31.53 -2.70 -1.53
CA PRO A 417 -30.63 -1.96 -2.44
C PRO A 417 -29.71 -2.90 -3.21
N LEU A 418 -29.00 -2.33 -4.18
CA LEU A 418 -27.75 -2.90 -4.67
C LEU A 418 -26.60 -2.30 -3.88
N MET A 419 -25.85 -3.14 -3.17
CA MET A 419 -24.63 -2.76 -2.46
C MET A 419 -23.40 -3.23 -3.23
N LEU A 420 -22.58 -2.30 -3.66
CA LEU A 420 -21.29 -2.57 -4.28
C LEU A 420 -20.21 -2.65 -3.22
N LEU A 421 -19.60 -3.81 -3.08
CA LEU A 421 -18.41 -4.06 -2.26
C LEU A 421 -17.16 -3.85 -3.13
N ASP A 422 -16.64 -2.63 -3.13
CA ASP A 422 -15.56 -2.23 -4.02
C ASP A 422 -14.19 -2.54 -3.41
N GLU A 423 -13.28 -3.08 -4.20
CA GLU A 423 -11.92 -3.48 -3.80
C GLU A 423 -11.89 -4.55 -2.69
N ILE A 424 -12.64 -5.65 -2.86
CA ILE A 424 -12.67 -6.75 -1.88
C ILE A 424 -11.32 -7.46 -1.75
N ASP A 425 -10.48 -7.38 -2.75
CA ASP A 425 -9.09 -7.86 -2.80
C ASP A 425 -8.14 -7.08 -1.87
N LYS A 426 -8.57 -5.93 -1.35
CA LYS A 426 -7.79 -5.08 -0.44
C LYS A 426 -8.12 -5.32 1.04
N VAL A 427 -9.00 -6.27 1.34
CA VAL A 427 -9.35 -6.62 2.72
C VAL A 427 -8.19 -7.37 3.35
N SER A 428 -7.56 -6.77 4.37
CA SER A 428 -6.45 -7.39 5.07
C SER A 428 -6.93 -8.30 6.21
N SER A 429 -6.23 -9.42 6.39
CA SER A 429 -6.38 -10.30 7.55
C SER A 429 -5.34 -9.92 8.61
N ASP A 430 -5.55 -8.82 9.32
CA ASP A 430 -4.66 -8.39 10.39
C ASP A 430 -5.11 -8.90 11.76
N TYR A 431 -4.17 -8.95 12.72
CA TYR A 431 -4.31 -9.48 14.09
C TYR A 431 -5.45 -8.86 14.96
N LYS A 432 -6.17 -7.84 14.50
CA LYS A 432 -7.17 -7.10 15.28
C LYS A 432 -8.63 -7.46 15.00
N GLY A 433 -8.90 -8.46 14.19
CA GLY A 433 -10.26 -8.91 13.86
C GLY A 433 -10.32 -9.45 12.44
N ASP A 434 -11.09 -10.50 12.24
CA ASP A 434 -11.23 -11.14 10.94
C ASP A 434 -12.34 -10.46 10.12
N THR A 435 -11.97 -9.39 9.41
CA THR A 435 -12.90 -8.69 8.50
C THR A 435 -13.51 -9.64 7.47
N SER A 436 -12.78 -10.69 7.08
CA SER A 436 -13.25 -11.72 6.16
C SER A 436 -14.39 -12.54 6.75
N SER A 437 -14.31 -12.89 8.04
CA SER A 437 -15.40 -13.59 8.74
C SER A 437 -16.66 -12.73 8.85
N ALA A 438 -16.52 -11.42 9.08
CA ALA A 438 -17.66 -10.51 9.07
C ALA A 438 -18.33 -10.43 7.69
N LEU A 439 -17.54 -10.40 6.61
CA LEU A 439 -18.06 -10.42 5.25
C LEU A 439 -18.69 -11.76 4.89
N LEU A 440 -18.17 -12.88 5.40
CA LEU A 440 -18.78 -14.19 5.20
C LEU A 440 -20.21 -14.24 5.75
N GLU A 441 -20.48 -13.70 6.95
CA GLU A 441 -21.85 -13.63 7.49
C GLU A 441 -22.78 -12.74 6.64
N VAL A 442 -22.26 -11.63 6.12
CA VAL A 442 -23.00 -10.73 5.22
C VAL A 442 -23.35 -11.40 3.90
N LEU A 443 -22.43 -12.18 3.35
CA LEU A 443 -22.51 -12.75 2.01
C LEU A 443 -23.10 -14.16 1.98
N ASP A 444 -23.23 -14.82 3.13
CA ASP A 444 -23.81 -16.15 3.24
C ASP A 444 -25.34 -16.08 3.25
N ALA A 445 -25.98 -16.62 2.23
CA ALA A 445 -27.44 -16.61 2.09
C ALA A 445 -28.18 -17.30 3.27
N GLU A 446 -27.53 -18.27 3.96
CA GLU A 446 -28.11 -18.94 5.12
C GLU A 446 -28.05 -18.07 6.38
N GLN A 447 -27.08 -17.17 6.50
CA GLN A 447 -26.83 -16.37 7.70
C GLN A 447 -27.28 -14.91 7.56
N ASN A 448 -27.23 -14.34 6.36
CA ASN A 448 -27.45 -12.91 6.11
C ASN A 448 -28.87 -12.42 6.46
N SER A 449 -29.86 -13.30 6.53
CA SER A 449 -31.22 -12.95 6.98
C SER A 449 -31.31 -12.56 8.47
N LYS A 450 -30.26 -12.83 9.25
CA LYS A 450 -30.16 -12.50 10.67
C LYS A 450 -28.86 -11.78 11.01
N PHE A 451 -28.31 -11.02 10.08
CA PHE A 451 -27.09 -10.25 10.29
C PHE A 451 -27.21 -9.34 11.51
N ARG A 452 -26.22 -9.37 12.40
CA ARG A 452 -26.18 -8.53 13.61
C ARG A 452 -25.09 -7.48 13.52
N ASP A 453 -25.53 -6.23 13.41
CA ASP A 453 -24.68 -5.08 13.68
C ASP A 453 -24.57 -4.88 15.20
N HIS A 454 -23.34 -4.67 15.69
CA HIS A 454 -23.07 -4.55 17.14
C HIS A 454 -23.61 -3.25 17.74
N TYR A 455 -23.81 -2.20 16.92
CA TYR A 455 -24.43 -0.97 17.35
C TYR A 455 -25.96 -1.10 17.36
N VAL A 456 -26.53 -1.63 16.29
CA VAL A 456 -27.98 -1.76 16.10
C VAL A 456 -28.57 -2.81 17.03
N GLU A 457 -27.87 -3.93 17.28
CA GLU A 457 -28.25 -5.07 18.12
C GLU A 457 -29.56 -5.77 17.75
N ILE A 458 -30.32 -5.27 16.79
CA ILE A 458 -31.50 -5.88 16.20
C ILE A 458 -31.09 -6.56 14.91
N PRO A 459 -31.45 -7.83 14.67
CA PRO A 459 -31.09 -8.50 13.42
C PRO A 459 -31.63 -7.75 12.20
N LEU A 460 -30.74 -7.55 11.22
CA LEU A 460 -31.05 -6.97 9.93
C LEU A 460 -31.18 -8.09 8.90
N ASP A 461 -32.25 -8.05 8.12
CA ASP A 461 -32.46 -8.99 7.02
C ASP A 461 -31.82 -8.46 5.74
N LEU A 462 -30.70 -9.07 5.35
CA LEU A 462 -29.95 -8.72 4.14
C LEU A 462 -30.29 -9.63 2.94
N SER A 463 -31.23 -10.57 3.08
CA SER A 463 -31.56 -11.56 2.04
C SER A 463 -32.08 -10.95 0.72
N GLU A 464 -32.65 -9.75 0.77
CA GLU A 464 -33.14 -9.03 -0.40
C GLU A 464 -32.10 -8.04 -0.97
N VAL A 465 -30.97 -7.84 -0.29
CA VAL A 465 -29.88 -6.98 -0.79
C VAL A 465 -29.18 -7.69 -1.96
N LEU A 466 -28.92 -6.95 -3.02
CA LEU A 466 -28.09 -7.44 -4.11
C LEU A 466 -26.66 -6.99 -3.88
N PHE A 467 -25.79 -7.94 -3.52
CA PHE A 467 -24.36 -7.67 -3.40
C PHE A 467 -23.66 -7.90 -4.73
N ILE A 468 -22.85 -6.95 -5.13
CA ILE A 468 -21.87 -7.09 -6.21
C ILE A 468 -20.51 -6.72 -5.64
N ALA A 469 -19.50 -7.57 -5.87
CA ALA A 469 -18.12 -7.29 -5.46
C ALA A 469 -17.28 -6.85 -6.66
N THR A 470 -16.22 -6.08 -6.41
CA THR A 470 -15.17 -5.83 -7.40
C THR A 470 -13.81 -6.21 -6.84
N ALA A 471 -12.96 -6.76 -7.69
CA ALA A 471 -11.58 -7.10 -7.36
C ALA A 471 -10.65 -6.73 -8.52
N ASN A 472 -9.40 -6.42 -8.21
CA ASN A 472 -8.36 -6.31 -9.23
C ASN A 472 -7.53 -7.59 -9.32
N ASP A 473 -7.35 -8.29 -8.20
CA ASP A 473 -6.61 -9.53 -8.11
C ASP A 473 -7.39 -10.56 -7.27
N LEU A 474 -7.69 -11.71 -7.88
CA LEU A 474 -8.41 -12.80 -7.22
C LEU A 474 -7.54 -13.58 -6.24
N GLN A 475 -6.21 -13.58 -6.42
CA GLN A 475 -5.29 -14.38 -5.62
C GLN A 475 -5.20 -13.90 -4.17
N THR A 476 -5.47 -12.61 -3.96
CA THR A 476 -5.45 -11.99 -2.63
C THR A 476 -6.73 -12.18 -1.83
N ILE A 477 -7.80 -12.65 -2.47
CA ILE A 477 -9.10 -12.89 -1.81
C ILE A 477 -9.07 -14.25 -1.10
N PRO A 478 -9.47 -14.32 0.19
CA PRO A 478 -9.57 -15.58 0.91
C PRO A 478 -10.51 -16.58 0.21
N ARG A 479 -10.07 -17.83 0.07
CA ARG A 479 -10.84 -18.90 -0.60
C ARG A 479 -12.29 -19.02 -0.12
N PRO A 480 -12.61 -18.96 1.20
CA PRO A 480 -14.00 -19.04 1.65
C PRO A 480 -14.93 -17.96 1.12
N LEU A 481 -14.38 -16.78 0.79
CA LEU A 481 -15.14 -15.71 0.13
C LEU A 481 -15.32 -16.00 -1.36
N LEU A 482 -14.24 -16.48 -2.04
CA LEU A 482 -14.30 -16.83 -3.46
C LEU A 482 -15.33 -17.94 -3.74
N ASP A 483 -15.42 -18.95 -2.87
CA ASP A 483 -16.35 -20.07 -3.01
C ASP A 483 -17.83 -19.63 -2.99
N ARG A 484 -18.13 -18.42 -2.53
CA ARG A 484 -19.49 -17.83 -2.49
C ARG A 484 -19.77 -16.87 -3.64
N MET A 485 -18.78 -16.65 -4.51
CA MET A 485 -18.86 -15.64 -5.56
C MET A 485 -18.88 -16.30 -6.93
N GLU A 486 -19.72 -15.81 -7.80
CA GLU A 486 -19.64 -16.06 -9.23
C GLU A 486 -18.71 -15.01 -9.85
N ILE A 487 -17.56 -15.47 -10.35
CA ILE A 487 -16.54 -14.59 -10.89
C ILE A 487 -16.85 -14.29 -12.34
N ILE A 488 -16.91 -13.01 -12.68
CA ILE A 488 -16.98 -12.50 -14.04
C ILE A 488 -15.69 -11.74 -14.32
N GLU A 489 -14.86 -12.31 -15.18
CA GLU A 489 -13.60 -11.68 -15.56
C GLU A 489 -13.83 -10.58 -16.59
N ILE A 490 -13.29 -9.40 -16.29
CA ILE A 490 -13.30 -8.24 -17.18
C ILE A 490 -11.88 -8.02 -17.67
N ASN A 491 -11.68 -8.28 -18.94
CA ASN A 491 -10.39 -8.17 -19.62
C ASN A 491 -10.04 -6.71 -19.95
N SER A 492 -8.79 -6.53 -20.40
CA SER A 492 -8.33 -5.26 -20.96
C SER A 492 -9.11 -4.87 -22.20
N TYR A 493 -9.34 -3.56 -22.36
CA TYR A 493 -9.94 -3.01 -23.58
C TYR A 493 -8.96 -2.99 -24.76
N THR A 494 -9.46 -3.29 -25.95
CA THR A 494 -8.75 -3.03 -27.22
C THR A 494 -8.62 -1.54 -27.49
N GLU A 495 -7.76 -1.17 -28.43
CA GLU A 495 -7.64 0.24 -28.85
C GLU A 495 -8.95 0.78 -29.43
N ASN A 496 -9.66 -0.03 -30.20
CA ASN A 496 -10.96 0.29 -30.78
C ASN A 496 -12.03 0.46 -29.69
N GLU A 497 -12.11 -0.45 -28.71
CA GLU A 497 -13.01 -0.29 -27.57
C GLU A 497 -12.73 1.01 -26.80
N LYS A 498 -11.45 1.34 -26.54
CA LYS A 498 -11.04 2.58 -25.88
C LYS A 498 -11.46 3.82 -26.69
N GLU A 499 -11.35 3.77 -28.03
CA GLU A 499 -11.75 4.85 -28.92
C GLU A 499 -13.26 5.10 -28.82
N HIS A 500 -14.09 4.03 -28.90
CA HIS A 500 -15.53 4.12 -28.75
C HIS A 500 -15.94 4.61 -27.36
N ILE A 501 -15.39 4.03 -26.29
CA ILE A 501 -15.65 4.46 -24.91
C ILE A 501 -15.29 5.94 -24.73
N ALA A 502 -14.19 6.39 -25.30
CA ALA A 502 -13.78 7.78 -25.20
C ALA A 502 -14.79 8.72 -25.89
N LYS A 503 -15.22 8.39 -27.11
CA LYS A 503 -16.16 9.20 -27.89
C LYS A 503 -17.55 9.25 -27.27
N GLU A 504 -18.08 8.08 -26.91
CA GLU A 504 -19.48 7.95 -26.50
C GLU A 504 -19.69 8.35 -25.04
N HIS A 505 -18.68 8.12 -24.18
CA HIS A 505 -18.84 8.29 -22.74
C HIS A 505 -17.88 9.31 -22.11
N LEU A 506 -16.54 9.20 -22.39
CA LEU A 506 -15.58 9.99 -21.61
C LEU A 506 -15.55 11.45 -22.04
N ILE A 507 -15.50 11.74 -23.33
CA ILE A 507 -15.44 13.12 -23.85
C ILE A 507 -16.70 13.90 -23.46
N PRO A 508 -17.93 13.40 -23.69
CA PRO A 508 -19.14 14.12 -23.26
C PRO A 508 -19.21 14.34 -21.74
N LYS A 509 -18.78 13.33 -20.97
CA LYS A 509 -18.71 13.43 -19.51
C LYS A 509 -17.74 14.51 -19.06
N GLN A 510 -16.53 14.54 -19.62
CA GLN A 510 -15.48 15.48 -19.24
C GLN A 510 -15.82 16.92 -19.69
N ILE A 511 -16.41 17.10 -20.87
CA ILE A 511 -16.93 18.39 -21.34
C ILE A 511 -17.93 18.96 -20.33
N ARG A 512 -18.89 18.15 -19.88
CA ARG A 512 -19.90 18.54 -18.89
C ARG A 512 -19.31 18.89 -17.53
N ILE A 513 -18.39 18.06 -17.03
CA ILE A 513 -17.73 18.26 -15.71
C ILE A 513 -16.91 19.56 -15.69
N HIS A 514 -16.28 19.91 -16.81
CA HIS A 514 -15.45 21.12 -16.91
C HIS A 514 -16.25 22.36 -17.37
N GLY A 515 -17.57 22.27 -17.48
CA GLY A 515 -18.45 23.41 -17.83
C GLY A 515 -18.32 23.90 -19.26
N LEU A 516 -17.76 23.07 -20.15
CA LEU A 516 -17.69 23.35 -21.58
C LEU A 516 -19.00 22.99 -22.28
N LYS A 517 -19.28 23.62 -23.41
CA LYS A 517 -20.36 23.24 -24.32
C LYS A 517 -19.82 22.25 -25.36
N GLU A 518 -20.66 21.34 -25.85
CA GLU A 518 -20.26 20.30 -26.79
C GLU A 518 -19.55 20.80 -28.05
N HIS A 519 -19.96 21.97 -28.56
CA HIS A 519 -19.37 22.59 -29.75
C HIS A 519 -18.04 23.29 -29.50
N GLN A 520 -17.63 23.50 -28.24
CA GLN A 520 -16.41 24.23 -27.87
C GLN A 520 -15.16 23.40 -27.94
N LEU A 521 -15.28 22.08 -27.86
CA LEU A 521 -14.14 21.16 -27.96
C LEU A 521 -14.46 20.06 -28.97
N THR A 522 -13.56 19.87 -29.91
CA THR A 522 -13.56 18.69 -30.80
C THR A 522 -12.20 18.02 -30.72
N ILE A 523 -12.18 16.71 -30.53
CA ILE A 523 -10.96 15.90 -30.55
C ILE A 523 -11.05 15.02 -31.80
N ASP A 524 -10.07 15.15 -32.69
CA ASP A 524 -9.97 14.35 -33.91
C ASP A 524 -9.70 12.88 -33.60
N ASN A 525 -10.10 11.98 -34.51
CA ASN A 525 -9.91 10.55 -34.35
C ASN A 525 -8.42 10.15 -34.30
N GLU A 526 -7.58 10.79 -35.11
CA GLU A 526 -6.14 10.52 -35.08
C GLU A 526 -5.48 11.02 -33.81
N ALA A 527 -5.91 12.19 -33.29
CA ALA A 527 -5.48 12.66 -31.99
C ALA A 527 -5.88 11.70 -30.85
N LEU A 528 -7.11 11.17 -30.91
CA LEU A 528 -7.60 10.22 -29.91
C LEU A 528 -6.81 8.90 -29.96
N LYS A 529 -6.50 8.38 -31.13
CA LYS A 529 -5.64 7.20 -31.29
C LYS A 529 -4.23 7.44 -30.73
N GLU A 530 -3.65 8.59 -31.04
CA GLU A 530 -2.35 8.98 -30.50
C GLU A 530 -2.39 9.13 -28.97
N MET A 531 -3.50 9.64 -28.41
CA MET A 531 -3.68 9.69 -26.95
C MET A 531 -3.68 8.29 -26.35
N ILE A 532 -4.39 7.34 -26.96
CA ILE A 532 -4.48 5.96 -26.48
C ILE A 532 -3.11 5.28 -26.53
N THR A 533 -2.38 5.45 -27.63
CA THR A 533 -1.11 4.74 -27.86
C THR A 533 0.11 5.45 -27.27
N GLY A 534 0.20 6.78 -27.41
CA GLY A 534 1.40 7.56 -27.04
C GLY A 534 1.34 8.19 -25.65
N TYR A 535 0.14 8.41 -25.09
CA TYR A 535 0.00 9.13 -23.81
C TYR A 535 -0.58 8.29 -22.68
N THR A 536 -1.14 7.12 -22.99
CA THR A 536 -1.68 6.19 -21.99
C THR A 536 -1.19 4.78 -22.23
N LYS A 537 -0.76 4.09 -21.16
CA LYS A 537 -0.44 2.67 -21.16
C LYS A 537 -1.20 2.05 -20.00
N GLU A 538 -2.38 1.51 -20.29
CA GLU A 538 -3.29 0.97 -19.28
C GLU A 538 -4.24 -0.07 -19.87
N ALA A 539 -4.67 -1.02 -19.04
CA ALA A 539 -5.67 -2.02 -19.41
C ALA A 539 -7.06 -1.40 -19.62
N GLY A 540 -7.43 -0.43 -18.81
CA GLY A 540 -8.71 0.30 -18.87
C GLY A 540 -8.62 1.66 -19.55
N VAL A 541 -9.42 2.61 -19.07
CA VAL A 541 -9.56 3.97 -19.64
C VAL A 541 -9.41 5.10 -18.60
N ARG A 542 -8.87 4.79 -17.39
CA ARG A 542 -8.78 5.77 -16.30
C ARG A 542 -7.79 6.89 -16.58
N ASN A 543 -6.63 6.59 -17.15
CA ASN A 543 -5.65 7.60 -17.52
C ASN A 543 -6.08 8.34 -18.78
N LEU A 544 -6.74 7.66 -19.72
CA LEU A 544 -7.35 8.29 -20.89
C LEU A 544 -8.40 9.35 -20.47
N GLU A 545 -9.26 9.02 -19.50
CA GLU A 545 -10.20 9.98 -18.93
C GLU A 545 -9.50 11.18 -18.31
N ARG A 546 -8.40 10.96 -17.59
CA ARG A 546 -7.59 12.04 -16.99
C ARG A 546 -6.96 12.94 -18.06
N LYS A 547 -6.47 12.35 -19.16
CA LYS A 547 -5.89 13.08 -20.29
C LYS A 547 -6.94 13.90 -21.03
N ILE A 548 -8.12 13.34 -21.25
CA ILE A 548 -9.27 14.10 -21.81
C ILE A 548 -9.63 15.27 -20.87
N GLY A 549 -9.66 15.05 -19.56
CA GLY A 549 -9.89 16.11 -18.59
C GLY A 549 -8.79 17.19 -18.58
N GLU A 550 -7.53 16.82 -18.85
CA GLU A 550 -6.43 17.78 -19.02
C GLU A 550 -6.64 18.67 -20.25
N ILE A 551 -7.06 18.09 -21.37
CA ILE A 551 -7.43 18.83 -22.57
C ILE A 551 -8.60 19.77 -22.29
N CYS A 552 -9.66 19.30 -21.62
CA CYS A 552 -10.82 20.13 -21.27
C CYS A 552 -10.42 21.34 -20.42
N ARG A 553 -9.54 21.17 -19.42
CA ARG A 553 -9.05 22.29 -18.60
C ARG A 553 -8.26 23.31 -19.41
N LYS A 554 -7.35 22.86 -20.28
CA LYS A 554 -6.57 23.77 -21.14
C LYS A 554 -7.46 24.46 -22.18
N THR A 555 -8.46 23.76 -22.70
CA THR A 555 -9.48 24.33 -23.58
C THR A 555 -10.29 25.41 -22.86
N ALA A 556 -10.77 25.15 -21.66
CA ALA A 556 -11.50 26.15 -20.87
C ALA A 556 -10.65 27.41 -20.61
N ARG A 557 -9.35 27.23 -20.36
CA ARG A 557 -8.40 28.32 -20.20
C ARG A 557 -8.25 29.13 -21.49
N LYS A 558 -8.04 28.47 -22.65
CA LYS A 558 -7.92 29.14 -23.96
C LYS A 558 -9.16 29.93 -24.31
N ILE A 559 -10.36 29.38 -24.04
CA ILE A 559 -11.62 30.07 -24.28
C ILE A 559 -11.74 31.35 -23.43
N LEU A 560 -11.33 31.31 -22.17
CA LEU A 560 -11.46 32.45 -21.26
C LEU A 560 -10.37 33.52 -21.49
N GLU A 561 -9.12 33.10 -21.73
CA GLU A 561 -7.97 34.02 -21.89
C GLU A 561 -7.87 34.55 -23.31
N GLU A 562 -8.03 33.69 -24.34
CA GLU A 562 -7.81 34.02 -25.74
C GLU A 562 -9.11 34.32 -26.49
N LYS A 563 -10.28 34.21 -25.83
CA LYS A 563 -11.64 34.43 -26.42
C LYS A 563 -11.92 33.55 -27.65
N GLN A 564 -11.32 32.34 -27.69
CA GLN A 564 -11.61 31.40 -28.75
C GLN A 564 -13.02 30.81 -28.54
N GLU A 565 -13.81 30.74 -29.59
CA GLU A 565 -15.17 30.15 -29.51
C GLU A 565 -15.14 28.63 -29.57
N LYS A 566 -14.14 28.05 -30.25
CA LYS A 566 -13.98 26.61 -30.47
C LYS A 566 -12.50 26.26 -30.48
N VAL A 567 -12.18 25.13 -29.89
CA VAL A 567 -10.83 24.51 -29.88
C VAL A 567 -10.92 23.15 -30.54
N GLU A 568 -10.07 22.90 -31.52
CA GLU A 568 -9.93 21.62 -32.19
C GLU A 568 -8.57 21.01 -31.84
N VAL A 569 -8.62 19.78 -31.34
CA VAL A 569 -7.43 19.03 -30.96
C VAL A 569 -7.14 18.01 -32.06
N THR A 570 -6.04 18.23 -32.76
CA THR A 570 -5.53 17.36 -33.81
C THR A 570 -4.25 16.67 -33.35
N LYS A 571 -3.78 15.68 -34.11
CA LYS A 571 -2.52 14.99 -33.83
C LYS A 571 -1.34 15.95 -33.74
N GLU A 572 -1.29 16.99 -34.59
CA GLU A 572 -0.19 17.93 -34.69
C GLU A 572 -0.11 18.87 -33.47
N ASN A 573 -1.27 19.27 -32.92
CA ASN A 573 -1.29 20.18 -31.77
C ASN A 573 -1.47 19.47 -30.41
N LEU A 574 -1.56 18.14 -30.40
CA LEU A 574 -1.76 17.34 -29.20
C LEU A 574 -0.64 17.56 -28.17
N GLU A 575 0.58 17.76 -28.62
CA GLU A 575 1.73 18.03 -27.76
C GLU A 575 1.60 19.34 -26.97
N GLU A 576 0.91 20.35 -27.48
CA GLU A 576 0.63 21.59 -26.74
C GLU A 576 -0.28 21.33 -25.53
N PHE A 577 -1.22 20.37 -25.68
CA PHE A 577 -2.16 20.04 -24.62
C PHE A 577 -1.61 19.03 -23.61
N LEU A 578 -0.85 18.04 -24.04
CA LEU A 578 -0.45 16.91 -23.19
C LEU A 578 1.05 16.79 -22.96
N GLY A 579 1.84 17.68 -23.63
CA GLY A 579 3.29 17.57 -23.65
C GLY A 579 3.75 16.43 -24.58
N ARG A 580 5.03 16.08 -24.53
CA ARG A 580 5.57 15.00 -25.36
C ARG A 580 4.96 13.65 -25.01
N ALA A 581 4.71 12.83 -26.04
CA ALA A 581 4.29 11.45 -25.86
C ALA A 581 5.29 10.71 -24.96
N LYS A 582 4.77 10.03 -23.96
CA LYS A 582 5.59 9.34 -22.95
C LYS A 582 5.88 7.88 -23.32
N PHE A 583 4.99 7.29 -24.09
CA PHE A 583 5.06 5.88 -24.42
C PHE A 583 5.39 5.77 -25.92
N THR A 584 6.53 5.19 -26.20
CA THR A 584 6.86 4.72 -27.55
C THR A 584 6.77 3.20 -27.44
N TYR A 585 5.83 2.59 -28.15
CA TYR A 585 5.84 1.13 -28.20
C TYR A 585 7.21 0.71 -28.75
N GLN A 586 7.86 -0.21 -28.05
CA GLN A 586 9.03 -0.86 -28.60
C GLN A 586 8.60 -1.60 -29.86
N LYS A 587 8.88 -1.00 -31.01
CA LYS A 587 8.59 -1.63 -32.30
C LYS A 587 9.34 -2.94 -32.39
N LYS A 588 8.82 -3.88 -33.25
CA LYS A 588 9.52 -5.12 -33.57
C LYS A 588 11.00 -4.83 -33.87
N ASN A 589 11.87 -5.79 -33.64
CA ASN A 589 13.30 -5.66 -33.98
C ASN A 589 13.42 -5.28 -35.46
N GLN A 590 14.40 -4.43 -35.79
CA GLN A 590 14.56 -3.93 -37.16
C GLN A 590 15.17 -4.97 -38.08
N SER A 591 15.88 -5.95 -37.53
CA SER A 591 16.57 -7.03 -38.23
C SER A 591 16.52 -8.32 -37.42
N ASP A 592 16.80 -9.42 -38.08
CA ASP A 592 17.00 -10.71 -37.42
C ASP A 592 18.32 -10.67 -36.64
N GLU A 593 18.28 -11.00 -35.35
CA GLU A 593 19.42 -10.83 -34.43
C GLU A 593 19.73 -12.12 -33.69
N ILE A 594 21.02 -12.34 -33.37
CA ILE A 594 21.49 -13.48 -32.61
C ILE A 594 21.34 -13.21 -31.12
N GLY A 595 20.77 -14.13 -30.38
CA GLY A 595 20.63 -14.03 -28.93
C GLY A 595 19.59 -13.01 -28.44
N ILE A 596 18.84 -12.40 -29.35
CA ILE A 596 17.79 -11.41 -29.00
C ILE A 596 16.42 -11.96 -29.42
N VAL A 597 15.53 -12.13 -28.47
CA VAL A 597 14.18 -12.66 -28.68
C VAL A 597 13.15 -11.79 -28.00
N ARG A 598 12.00 -11.66 -28.63
CA ARG A 598 10.89 -10.93 -28.06
C ARG A 598 9.86 -11.88 -27.42
N GLY A 599 9.73 -11.75 -26.11
CA GLY A 599 8.70 -12.40 -25.32
C GLY A 599 7.47 -11.50 -25.13
N LEU A 600 6.41 -12.09 -24.63
CA LEU A 600 5.17 -11.40 -24.30
C LEU A 600 4.88 -11.54 -22.80
N ALA A 601 4.62 -10.42 -22.15
CA ALA A 601 4.29 -10.33 -20.74
C ALA A 601 2.88 -9.78 -20.52
N TRP A 602 2.32 -10.15 -19.39
CA TRP A 602 1.10 -9.56 -18.86
C TRP A 602 1.43 -8.83 -17.56
N THR A 603 0.87 -7.63 -17.42
CA THR A 603 1.03 -6.79 -16.23
C THR A 603 -0.32 -6.22 -15.78
N SER A 604 -0.39 -5.67 -14.58
CA SER A 604 -1.61 -5.01 -14.06
C SER A 604 -2.10 -3.82 -14.92
N VAL A 605 -1.25 -3.33 -15.82
CA VAL A 605 -1.59 -2.22 -16.73
C VAL A 605 -1.87 -2.68 -18.16
N GLY A 606 -1.83 -4.01 -18.43
CA GLY A 606 -2.09 -4.62 -19.73
C GLY A 606 -0.92 -5.47 -20.21
N GLY A 607 -0.95 -5.84 -21.49
CA GLY A 607 0.14 -6.59 -22.11
C GLY A 607 1.36 -5.71 -22.41
N ASP A 608 2.53 -6.35 -22.46
CA ASP A 608 3.78 -5.73 -22.86
C ASP A 608 4.66 -6.71 -23.64
N THR A 609 5.63 -6.19 -24.37
CA THR A 609 6.66 -7.00 -25.02
C THR A 609 7.94 -6.94 -24.19
N LEU A 610 8.58 -8.08 -23.99
CA LEU A 610 9.86 -8.18 -23.31
C LEU A 610 10.95 -8.51 -24.30
N GLN A 611 11.99 -7.71 -24.37
CA GLN A 611 13.21 -8.06 -25.08
C GLN A 611 14.09 -8.89 -24.17
N ILE A 612 14.47 -10.09 -24.60
CA ILE A 612 15.40 -10.95 -23.89
C ILE A 612 16.69 -11.00 -24.68
N GLU A 613 17.78 -10.61 -24.05
CA GLU A 613 19.11 -10.56 -24.63
C GLU A 613 19.99 -11.60 -23.96
N VAL A 614 20.68 -12.39 -24.76
CA VAL A 614 21.62 -13.40 -24.30
C VAL A 614 22.98 -13.12 -24.92
N ASN A 615 23.98 -13.03 -24.06
CA ASN A 615 25.36 -12.89 -24.47
C ASN A 615 26.18 -14.09 -23.99
N LEU A 616 27.14 -14.51 -24.83
CA LEU A 616 28.12 -15.55 -24.52
C LEU A 616 29.49 -14.93 -24.37
N MET A 617 30.20 -15.33 -23.35
CA MET A 617 31.56 -14.87 -23.05
C MET A 617 32.46 -16.07 -22.74
N PRO A 618 33.75 -16.04 -23.09
CA PRO A 618 34.70 -17.01 -22.55
C PRO A 618 34.69 -16.96 -21.02
N GLY A 619 34.57 -18.10 -20.35
CA GLY A 619 34.40 -18.11 -18.92
C GLY A 619 34.61 -19.48 -18.28
N LYS A 620 33.89 -19.77 -17.21
CA LYS A 620 33.99 -21.02 -16.42
C LYS A 620 32.64 -21.75 -16.31
N GLY A 621 31.69 -21.42 -17.16
CA GLY A 621 30.35 -22.01 -17.15
C GLY A 621 29.38 -21.30 -16.20
N GLU A 622 29.63 -20.03 -15.87
CA GLU A 622 28.72 -19.26 -15.03
C GLU A 622 27.41 -18.92 -15.80
N PHE A 623 26.29 -18.99 -15.08
CA PHE A 623 24.97 -18.63 -15.60
C PHE A 623 24.47 -17.38 -14.91
N LEU A 624 24.59 -16.25 -15.58
CA LEU A 624 24.30 -14.93 -15.04
C LEU A 624 22.90 -14.44 -15.48
N LEU A 625 22.14 -13.93 -14.53
CA LEU A 625 20.78 -13.43 -14.77
C LEU A 625 20.66 -12.00 -14.24
N THR A 626 20.27 -11.06 -15.11
CA THR A 626 20.08 -9.63 -14.74
C THR A 626 18.77 -9.07 -15.30
N GLY A 627 18.23 -7.99 -14.72
CA GLY A 627 16.97 -7.34 -15.12
C GLY A 627 15.86 -7.44 -14.09
N GLN A 628 16.18 -7.59 -12.80
CA GLN A 628 15.23 -7.75 -11.69
C GLN A 628 14.24 -8.90 -11.89
N LEU A 629 14.79 -10.07 -12.17
CA LEU A 629 14.00 -11.28 -12.36
C LEU A 629 13.57 -11.85 -10.99
N GLY A 630 12.29 -12.15 -10.86
CA GLY A 630 11.75 -12.90 -9.72
C GLY A 630 12.18 -14.37 -9.72
N ASP A 631 11.89 -15.07 -8.65
CA ASP A 631 12.41 -16.43 -8.45
C ASP A 631 11.82 -17.44 -9.45
N VAL A 632 10.52 -17.32 -9.80
CA VAL A 632 9.88 -18.18 -10.79
C VAL A 632 10.53 -18.01 -12.18
N MET A 633 10.85 -16.76 -12.55
CA MET A 633 11.51 -16.50 -13.83
C MET A 633 12.95 -17.01 -13.86
N LYS A 634 13.69 -16.96 -12.74
CA LYS A 634 15.03 -17.54 -12.60
C LYS A 634 14.98 -19.06 -12.73
N GLU A 635 14.02 -19.73 -12.08
CA GLU A 635 13.79 -21.17 -12.21
C GLU A 635 13.46 -21.55 -13.66
N SER A 636 12.64 -20.76 -14.34
CA SER A 636 12.30 -20.97 -15.76
C SER A 636 13.54 -20.84 -16.66
N ALA A 637 14.44 -19.89 -16.37
CA ALA A 637 15.72 -19.77 -17.07
C ALA A 637 16.61 -21.00 -16.85
N GLN A 638 16.67 -21.51 -15.61
CA GLN A 638 17.42 -22.73 -15.25
C GLN A 638 16.83 -23.97 -15.95
N ALA A 639 15.51 -24.08 -16.05
CA ALA A 639 14.86 -25.14 -16.82
C ALA A 639 15.23 -25.07 -18.31
N GLY A 640 15.27 -23.84 -18.87
CA GLY A 640 15.68 -23.61 -20.26
C GLY A 640 17.11 -24.03 -20.55
N ILE A 641 18.08 -23.66 -19.73
CA ILE A 641 19.49 -24.07 -19.94
C ILE A 641 19.68 -25.58 -19.71
N SER A 642 18.93 -26.18 -18.78
CA SER A 642 18.94 -27.62 -18.58
C SER A 642 18.41 -28.41 -19.79
N TYR A 643 17.33 -27.90 -20.39
CA TYR A 643 16.79 -28.44 -21.63
C TYR A 643 17.84 -28.35 -22.77
N ILE A 644 18.46 -27.17 -22.96
CA ILE A 644 19.48 -26.98 -24.03
C ILE A 644 20.64 -27.97 -23.84
N ARG A 645 21.13 -28.17 -22.61
CA ARG A 645 22.16 -29.14 -22.28
C ARG A 645 21.74 -30.59 -22.65
N SER A 646 20.45 -30.91 -22.45
CA SER A 646 19.93 -32.26 -22.79
C SER A 646 19.82 -32.53 -24.27
N VAL A 647 19.69 -31.49 -25.10
CA VAL A 647 19.61 -31.60 -26.56
C VAL A 647 20.87 -31.10 -27.29
N ALA A 648 21.96 -30.89 -26.56
CA ALA A 648 23.20 -30.33 -27.07
C ALA A 648 23.75 -31.05 -28.31
N GLU A 649 23.69 -32.39 -28.30
CA GLU A 649 24.11 -33.26 -29.44
C GLU A 649 23.30 -33.00 -30.72
N GLU A 650 22.00 -32.75 -30.59
CA GLU A 650 21.11 -32.48 -31.73
C GLU A 650 21.48 -31.16 -32.44
N TYR A 651 22.03 -30.20 -31.71
CA TYR A 651 22.42 -28.89 -32.21
C TYR A 651 23.94 -28.77 -32.39
N HIS A 652 24.69 -29.87 -32.37
CA HIS A 652 26.14 -29.92 -32.54
C HIS A 652 26.91 -29.04 -31.55
N ILE A 653 26.43 -28.96 -30.30
CA ILE A 653 27.08 -28.25 -29.21
C ILE A 653 27.99 -29.21 -28.47
N GLU A 654 29.28 -28.88 -28.39
CA GLU A 654 30.26 -29.72 -27.70
C GLU A 654 29.99 -29.71 -26.18
N SER A 655 30.28 -30.83 -25.51
CA SER A 655 30.00 -30.99 -24.09
C SER A 655 30.83 -30.03 -23.20
N GLU A 656 32.05 -29.68 -23.66
CA GLU A 656 32.93 -28.73 -22.99
C GLU A 656 32.43 -27.26 -23.11
N PHE A 657 31.60 -26.97 -24.09
CA PHE A 657 31.09 -25.61 -24.36
C PHE A 657 30.54 -24.93 -23.12
N PHE A 658 29.74 -25.67 -22.33
CA PHE A 658 29.11 -25.14 -21.12
C PHE A 658 30.06 -24.97 -19.91
N GLN A 659 31.31 -25.44 -20.04
CA GLN A 659 32.36 -25.24 -19.02
C GLN A 659 33.32 -24.11 -19.40
N GLU A 660 33.41 -23.79 -20.68
CA GLU A 660 34.34 -22.82 -21.23
C GLU A 660 33.69 -21.45 -21.52
N HIS A 661 32.34 -21.38 -21.43
CA HIS A 661 31.62 -20.15 -21.73
C HIS A 661 30.66 -19.80 -20.61
N ASP A 662 30.68 -18.55 -20.21
CA ASP A 662 29.67 -17.94 -19.35
C ASP A 662 28.50 -17.45 -20.20
N LEU A 663 27.29 -17.67 -19.72
CA LEU A 663 26.07 -17.30 -20.38
C LEU A 663 25.35 -16.26 -19.54
N HIS A 664 25.12 -15.07 -20.12
CA HIS A 664 24.46 -13.97 -19.44
C HIS A 664 23.13 -13.65 -20.13
N ILE A 665 22.04 -13.81 -19.39
CA ILE A 665 20.70 -13.34 -19.81
C ILE A 665 20.44 -11.99 -19.18
N HIS A 666 20.09 -11.02 -20.00
CA HIS A 666 19.63 -9.71 -19.57
C HIS A 666 18.25 -9.43 -20.12
N ILE A 667 17.36 -8.99 -19.24
CA ILE A 667 16.05 -8.45 -19.64
C ILE A 667 16.04 -6.97 -19.32
N PRO A 668 16.12 -6.08 -20.32
CA PRO A 668 16.13 -4.64 -20.12
C PRO A 668 14.93 -4.11 -19.30
N GLU A 669 14.96 -2.82 -18.94
CA GLU A 669 13.97 -2.17 -18.06
C GLU A 669 14.07 -2.65 -16.60
N GLY A 670 15.27 -2.55 -16.01
CA GLY A 670 15.54 -2.95 -14.63
C GLY A 670 14.78 -2.20 -13.53
N ALA A 671 13.98 -1.19 -13.87
CA ALA A 671 13.12 -0.49 -12.91
C ALA A 671 11.81 -1.23 -12.58
N VAL A 672 11.45 -2.26 -13.39
CA VAL A 672 10.21 -3.02 -13.22
C VAL A 672 10.56 -4.46 -12.87
N PRO A 673 10.15 -4.97 -11.69
CA PRO A 673 10.30 -6.37 -11.36
C PRO A 673 9.53 -7.25 -12.34
N LYS A 674 10.16 -8.35 -12.78
CA LYS A 674 9.58 -9.29 -13.74
C LYS A 674 9.57 -10.67 -13.13
N ASP A 675 8.40 -11.30 -13.09
CA ASP A 675 8.27 -12.66 -12.58
C ASP A 675 7.24 -13.46 -13.38
N GLY A 676 7.40 -14.77 -13.40
CA GLY A 676 6.49 -15.70 -14.04
C GLY A 676 7.18 -16.70 -14.98
N PRO A 677 6.57 -17.87 -15.20
CA PRO A 677 7.18 -18.95 -15.99
C PRO A 677 7.02 -18.77 -17.51
N SER A 678 6.14 -17.87 -17.96
CA SER A 678 5.71 -17.74 -19.36
C SER A 678 6.77 -17.22 -20.34
N ALA A 679 7.94 -16.80 -19.85
CA ALA A 679 9.09 -16.43 -20.66
C ALA A 679 10.05 -17.61 -20.95
N GLY A 680 9.74 -18.81 -20.49
CA GLY A 680 10.62 -19.97 -20.55
C GLY A 680 11.06 -20.32 -21.97
N ILE A 681 10.11 -20.45 -22.90
CA ILE A 681 10.45 -20.74 -24.31
C ILE A 681 11.24 -19.60 -24.97
N THR A 682 10.97 -18.35 -24.56
CA THR A 682 11.65 -17.17 -25.08
C THR A 682 13.12 -17.16 -24.64
N MET A 683 13.39 -17.40 -23.35
CA MET A 683 14.75 -17.49 -22.82
C MET A 683 15.52 -18.63 -23.42
N ALA A 684 14.89 -19.82 -23.56
CA ALA A 684 15.50 -20.98 -24.18
C ALA A 684 15.85 -20.70 -25.64
N THR A 685 14.97 -20.07 -26.42
CA THR A 685 15.22 -19.68 -27.80
C THR A 685 16.38 -18.68 -27.90
N ALA A 686 16.44 -17.69 -27.04
CA ALA A 686 17.50 -16.70 -27.00
C ALA A 686 18.86 -17.33 -26.67
N MET A 687 18.89 -18.22 -25.68
CA MET A 687 20.10 -18.98 -25.31
C MET A 687 20.59 -19.84 -26.46
N LEU A 688 19.71 -20.63 -27.09
CA LEU A 688 20.10 -21.50 -28.21
C LEU A 688 20.55 -20.70 -29.41
N SER A 689 19.87 -19.62 -29.75
CA SER A 689 20.30 -18.66 -30.79
C SER A 689 21.71 -18.14 -30.56
N ALA A 690 22.00 -17.71 -29.32
CA ALA A 690 23.32 -17.21 -28.95
C ALA A 690 24.41 -18.31 -29.07
N ILE A 691 24.10 -19.52 -28.64
CA ILE A 691 25.01 -20.67 -28.67
C ILE A 691 25.30 -21.11 -30.11
N THR A 692 24.24 -21.31 -30.92
CA THR A 692 24.35 -21.79 -32.31
C THR A 692 24.70 -20.68 -33.29
N LYS A 693 24.66 -19.41 -32.87
CA LYS A 693 24.82 -18.22 -33.71
C LYS A 693 23.80 -18.14 -34.87
N ILE A 694 22.64 -18.74 -34.70
CA ILE A 694 21.54 -18.66 -35.66
C ILE A 694 20.63 -17.52 -35.25
N PRO A 695 20.38 -16.51 -36.12
CA PRO A 695 19.52 -15.39 -35.83
C PRO A 695 18.07 -15.81 -35.56
N VAL A 696 17.40 -15.01 -34.72
CA VAL A 696 15.95 -15.13 -34.50
C VAL A 696 15.22 -14.15 -35.39
N LYS A 697 14.14 -14.55 -35.99
CA LYS A 697 13.32 -13.72 -36.88
C LYS A 697 12.75 -12.52 -36.12
N ALA A 698 12.94 -11.31 -36.65
CA ALA A 698 12.52 -10.05 -36.04
C ALA A 698 11.00 -9.87 -35.89
N ASN A 699 10.21 -10.56 -36.72
CA ASN A 699 8.75 -10.49 -36.77
C ASN A 699 8.05 -11.53 -35.89
N VAL A 700 8.80 -12.32 -35.09
CA VAL A 700 8.28 -13.39 -34.23
C VAL A 700 8.35 -12.96 -32.77
N ALA A 701 7.26 -13.16 -32.06
CA ALA A 701 7.24 -13.13 -30.60
C ALA A 701 6.68 -14.45 -30.05
N MET A 702 6.94 -14.73 -28.78
CA MET A 702 6.51 -16.01 -28.20
C MET A 702 6.20 -15.89 -26.72
N THR A 703 5.39 -16.82 -26.24
CA THR A 703 5.10 -16.98 -24.82
C THR A 703 4.78 -18.42 -24.51
N GLY A 704 5.31 -18.95 -23.41
CA GLY A 704 5.11 -20.33 -23.01
C GLY A 704 6.04 -20.70 -21.86
N GLU A 705 5.58 -21.59 -20.99
CA GLU A 705 6.42 -22.18 -19.96
C GLU A 705 7.14 -23.40 -20.57
N ILE A 706 8.40 -23.58 -20.21
CA ILE A 706 9.23 -24.70 -20.68
C ILE A 706 9.43 -25.73 -19.58
N THR A 707 9.34 -27.01 -19.93
CA THR A 707 9.75 -28.11 -19.06
C THR A 707 11.17 -28.60 -19.39
N LEU A 708 11.80 -29.33 -18.46
CA LEU A 708 13.12 -29.94 -18.65
C LEU A 708 13.21 -30.89 -19.89
N ARG A 709 12.07 -31.33 -20.42
CA ARG A 709 11.98 -32.18 -21.62
C ARG A 709 11.54 -31.42 -22.87
N GLY A 710 11.52 -30.09 -22.82
CA GLY A 710 11.16 -29.23 -23.94
C GLY A 710 9.67 -29.21 -24.30
N ARG A 711 8.76 -29.62 -23.41
CA ARG A 711 7.33 -29.38 -23.59
C ARG A 711 6.99 -27.95 -23.30
N VAL A 712 6.04 -27.43 -24.07
CA VAL A 712 5.51 -26.06 -23.87
C VAL A 712 4.19 -26.17 -23.12
N LEU A 713 4.11 -25.54 -21.94
CA LEU A 713 2.95 -25.55 -21.06
C LEU A 713 2.11 -24.28 -21.22
N PRO A 714 0.80 -24.33 -20.90
CA PRO A 714 -0.14 -23.23 -21.07
C PRO A 714 0.19 -22.05 -20.13
N ILE A 715 -0.27 -20.87 -20.55
CA ILE A 715 -0.01 -19.60 -19.85
C ILE A 715 -1.30 -18.81 -19.67
N GLY A 716 -1.30 -17.88 -18.70
CA GLY A 716 -2.38 -16.93 -18.50
C GLY A 716 -2.17 -15.59 -19.22
N GLY A 717 -3.25 -14.81 -19.35
CA GLY A 717 -3.23 -13.45 -19.90
C GLY A 717 -2.93 -13.42 -21.41
N LEU A 718 -3.39 -14.43 -22.16
CA LEU A 718 -3.09 -14.55 -23.60
C LEU A 718 -3.68 -13.37 -24.39
N LYS A 719 -4.88 -12.90 -24.07
CA LYS A 719 -5.52 -11.76 -24.74
C LYS A 719 -4.63 -10.51 -24.69
N GLU A 720 -4.15 -10.15 -23.51
CA GLU A 720 -3.29 -8.99 -23.29
C GLU A 720 -1.95 -9.13 -24.03
N LYS A 721 -1.39 -10.33 -24.03
CA LYS A 721 -0.13 -10.65 -24.73
C LYS A 721 -0.27 -10.49 -26.25
N LEU A 722 -1.38 -10.96 -26.83
CA LEU A 722 -1.65 -10.80 -28.27
C LEU A 722 -1.88 -9.33 -28.65
N LEU A 723 -2.60 -8.58 -27.82
CA LEU A 723 -2.76 -7.13 -28.00
C LEU A 723 -1.41 -6.40 -27.98
N ALA A 724 -0.51 -6.76 -27.06
CA ALA A 724 0.83 -6.19 -27.01
C ALA A 724 1.65 -6.54 -28.25
N ALA A 725 1.58 -7.80 -28.72
CA ALA A 725 2.24 -8.23 -29.95
C ALA A 725 1.75 -7.42 -31.16
N LYS A 726 0.43 -7.24 -31.28
CA LYS A 726 -0.19 -6.45 -32.36
C LYS A 726 0.25 -4.99 -32.34
N SER A 727 0.22 -4.37 -31.16
CA SER A 727 0.66 -2.96 -30.98
C SER A 727 2.16 -2.77 -31.24
N ALA A 728 2.99 -3.80 -31.00
CA ALA A 728 4.42 -3.81 -31.32
C ALA A 728 4.72 -4.06 -32.82
N GLY A 729 3.70 -4.37 -33.63
CA GLY A 729 3.86 -4.71 -35.05
C GLY A 729 4.46 -6.09 -35.30
N ILE A 730 4.31 -7.02 -34.36
CA ILE A 730 4.67 -8.43 -34.54
C ILE A 730 3.69 -9.07 -35.53
N GLU A 731 4.19 -9.94 -36.38
CA GLU A 731 3.41 -10.60 -37.42
C GLU A 731 3.07 -12.05 -37.03
N LYS A 732 3.96 -12.73 -36.32
CA LYS A 732 3.82 -14.14 -35.91
C LYS A 732 4.00 -14.28 -34.39
N VAL A 733 3.07 -14.98 -33.75
CA VAL A 733 3.12 -15.26 -32.31
C VAL A 733 3.06 -16.77 -32.07
N LEU A 734 4.04 -17.29 -31.34
CA LEU A 734 4.05 -18.69 -30.90
C LEU A 734 3.42 -18.79 -29.53
N ILE A 735 2.42 -19.66 -29.39
CA ILE A 735 1.67 -19.88 -28.16
C ILE A 735 1.63 -21.36 -27.80
N PRO A 736 1.42 -21.76 -26.55
CA PRO A 736 1.21 -23.15 -26.21
C PRO A 736 -0.02 -23.73 -26.88
N MET A 737 0.06 -25.00 -27.30
CA MET A 737 -1.04 -25.73 -27.97
C MET A 737 -2.32 -25.72 -27.14
N GLU A 738 -2.21 -25.86 -25.82
CA GLU A 738 -3.37 -25.89 -24.92
C GLU A 738 -4.10 -24.54 -24.85
N ASN A 739 -3.43 -23.41 -25.16
CA ASN A 739 -4.06 -22.11 -25.27
C ASN A 739 -4.78 -21.85 -26.61
N GLN A 740 -4.80 -22.83 -27.53
CA GLN A 740 -5.53 -22.67 -28.79
C GLN A 740 -7.03 -22.49 -28.57
N ALA A 741 -7.59 -23.10 -27.53
CA ALA A 741 -9.00 -22.94 -27.16
C ALA A 741 -9.31 -21.47 -26.82
N ASP A 742 -8.41 -20.83 -26.09
CA ASP A 742 -8.56 -19.39 -25.72
C ASP A 742 -8.59 -18.51 -26.98
N VAL A 743 -7.76 -18.80 -27.99
CA VAL A 743 -7.72 -18.05 -29.25
C VAL A 743 -9.04 -18.16 -30.03
N VAL A 744 -9.67 -19.34 -30.03
CA VAL A 744 -10.96 -19.55 -30.72
C VAL A 744 -12.08 -18.72 -30.08
N GLU A 745 -11.98 -18.50 -28.77
CA GLU A 745 -12.95 -17.70 -28.02
C GLU A 745 -12.72 -16.17 -28.08
N MET A 746 -11.58 -15.75 -28.65
CA MET A 746 -11.23 -14.32 -28.74
C MET A 746 -11.94 -13.63 -29.89
N ASP A 747 -12.17 -12.34 -29.74
CA ASP A 747 -12.70 -11.49 -30.78
C ASP A 747 -11.76 -11.46 -31.99
N LYS A 748 -12.33 -11.52 -33.19
CA LYS A 748 -11.57 -11.50 -34.46
C LYS A 748 -10.64 -10.27 -34.56
N GLU A 749 -11.05 -9.15 -33.97
CA GLU A 749 -10.23 -7.95 -33.94
C GLU A 749 -8.86 -8.16 -33.31
N ILE A 750 -8.74 -9.04 -32.33
CA ILE A 750 -7.49 -9.35 -31.63
C ILE A 750 -6.58 -10.21 -32.50
N THR A 751 -7.16 -11.21 -33.13
CA THR A 751 -6.44 -12.21 -33.90
C THR A 751 -6.14 -11.81 -35.36
N GLU A 752 -6.95 -10.90 -35.92
CA GLU A 752 -6.80 -10.40 -37.28
C GLU A 752 -5.47 -9.64 -37.45
N GLY A 753 -4.69 -10.09 -38.46
CA GLY A 753 -3.35 -9.52 -38.75
C GLY A 753 -2.20 -10.15 -37.96
N LEU A 754 -2.48 -11.15 -37.11
CA LEU A 754 -1.47 -11.98 -36.43
C LEU A 754 -1.53 -13.41 -36.93
N GLU A 755 -0.37 -13.94 -37.30
CA GLU A 755 -0.20 -15.40 -37.51
C GLU A 755 0.05 -16.06 -36.16
N ILE A 756 -0.98 -16.66 -35.57
CA ILE A 756 -0.89 -17.35 -34.29
C ILE A 756 -0.60 -18.82 -34.53
N VAL A 757 0.55 -19.29 -34.03
CA VAL A 757 1.03 -20.64 -34.22
C VAL A 757 1.04 -21.38 -32.88
N PRO A 758 0.14 -22.36 -32.66
CA PRO A 758 0.18 -23.21 -31.49
C PRO A 758 1.35 -24.19 -31.57
N VAL A 759 2.10 -24.32 -30.48
CA VAL A 759 3.30 -25.19 -30.37
C VAL A 759 3.21 -26.06 -29.12
N SER A 760 3.64 -27.31 -29.24
CA SER A 760 3.65 -28.29 -28.15
C SER A 760 5.05 -28.55 -27.60
N THR A 761 6.06 -28.32 -28.43
CA THR A 761 7.45 -28.64 -28.11
C THR A 761 8.39 -27.47 -28.43
N MET A 762 9.51 -27.42 -27.71
CA MET A 762 10.55 -26.45 -27.98
C MET A 762 11.16 -26.57 -29.38
N LYS A 763 11.16 -27.78 -29.94
CA LYS A 763 11.61 -28.01 -31.32
C LYS A 763 10.75 -27.24 -32.31
N GLU A 764 9.43 -27.34 -32.22
CA GLU A 764 8.50 -26.56 -33.05
C GLU A 764 8.72 -25.05 -32.87
N VAL A 765 8.95 -24.58 -31.62
CA VAL A 765 9.27 -23.17 -31.35
C VAL A 765 10.49 -22.73 -32.15
N LEU A 766 11.57 -23.51 -32.13
CA LEU A 766 12.83 -23.18 -32.80
C LEU A 766 12.69 -23.24 -34.34
N GLU A 767 11.94 -24.19 -34.92
CA GLU A 767 11.66 -24.28 -36.35
C GLU A 767 10.92 -23.03 -36.87
N HIS A 768 10.04 -22.44 -36.06
CA HIS A 768 9.32 -21.24 -36.44
C HIS A 768 10.11 -19.94 -36.15
N ALA A 769 10.89 -19.90 -35.06
CA ALA A 769 11.56 -18.70 -34.57
C ALA A 769 12.93 -18.45 -35.26
N LEU A 770 13.72 -19.50 -35.48
CA LEU A 770 15.06 -19.36 -36.06
C LEU A 770 15.03 -19.14 -37.57
N VAL A 771 16.00 -18.42 -38.06
CA VAL A 771 16.24 -18.28 -39.50
C VAL A 771 16.83 -19.62 -40.00
N GLN A 772 16.15 -20.27 -40.93
CA GLN A 772 16.70 -21.50 -41.55
C GLN A 772 18.00 -21.14 -42.27
N GLN A 773 19.09 -21.80 -41.91
CA GLN A 773 20.31 -21.73 -42.72
C GLN A 773 20.04 -22.38 -44.09
N PRO A 774 20.44 -21.78 -45.21
CA PRO A 774 20.21 -22.29 -46.56
C PRO A 774 20.91 -23.62 -46.80
#